data_019cc2b15ffa2686416804c3361053c2
#
_entry.id   019cc2b15ffa2686416804c3361053c2
#
_cell.length_a   1.000
_cell.length_b   1.000
_cell.length_c   1.000
_cell.angle_alpha   90.00
_cell.angle_beta   90.00
_cell.angle_gamma   90.00
#
_symmetry.space_group_name_H-M   'P 1'
#
loop_
_entity.id
_entity.type
_entity.pdbx_description
1 polymer ?
#
loop_
_entity_poly.entity_id
_entity_poly.type
_entity_poly.pdbx_seq_one_letter_code
_entity_poly.pdbx_strand_id
1 'polypeptide(L)'
;MRTCPRLLPLLTLALVPLALATQALAAPSPVDPRIGRLLDQLGKVQAIEQVQLSPDGQHLAWVVRRHDKPSIEIARADGSDAHPLAMAGAPGSCRQEELAWTPDSHRLAFLSDCGGKPGDLDVYTSDVGADGKVRRLADLDGYAQALSWSADGRTLAFLYVEGATRRASAVAAAKPAAGEVGVEGLEIQRIATVPAAGGAPSMASPADRYVYEFSWSPDARCFAYVAAPAPGDNNWWVAKLYAQDARAGAAPRVLVDPGRVQGPLHGLQIALPRWSPDGTRLAFIGGLMSDQGSTGGDLYAVPAAGGAPVNLTPGIHATPAWFAWTSPRTLLVSQVSNGQSQLADYAVDATHATQQRVHFTLPASVGDGSASMAMSLSADHRQLAFAQSSYAAAPEVHAGPLERGAPAAVTAINASLKPSWGKAESVEWDHDGRHVQGWLLYPANYDPAQRYPMIVSVHGGPAAAVIPRWPGVGYGSVPFSTLGYFVFMPNPRGSFGQGEAYVQANRKDFGHGDLSDILAGVDAIEKKLPVDDQRLGLTGWSYGGFMSMFAPTQTQRFHAVVAGAGIANWQSYYGENLIDQWMIPYFGASVYDDPAVYARSSAIGFIKQVKTPTLVVVGDRDAECPAPQSFEFWHALRAQGVPTSLVVYPNEGHHFVDPAHQRDVLQRALEWFGKYLPAGSR
;
A
#
# COMPACT_ATOMS: atom_id res chain seq x y z
N MET A 1 62.81 30.68 -60.12
CA MET A 1 64.09 29.97 -60.14
C MET A 1 64.70 29.98 -58.74
N ARG A 2 65.18 28.86 -58.32
CA ARG A 2 65.89 28.43 -57.12
C ARG A 2 65.00 27.74 -56.10
N THR A 3 65.12 26.46 -56.16
CA THR A 3 64.64 25.38 -55.28
C THR A 3 65.44 25.31 -54.00
N CYS A 4 64.75 25.20 -52.85
CA CYS A 4 65.34 24.90 -51.56
C CYS A 4 64.94 23.53 -51.09
N PRO A 5 65.83 22.63 -50.65
CA PRO A 5 65.47 21.23 -50.24
C PRO A 5 64.99 21.22 -48.82
N ARG A 6 63.88 20.47 -48.60
CA ARG A 6 63.31 20.15 -47.27
C ARG A 6 64.04 18.93 -46.69
N LEU A 7 64.65 19.09 -45.55
CA LEU A 7 65.10 18.03 -44.65
C LEU A 7 63.90 17.50 -43.83
N LEU A 8 63.64 16.22 -43.92
CA LEU A 8 62.74 15.48 -43.01
C LEU A 8 63.53 15.03 -41.78
N PRO A 9 63.02 15.19 -40.57
CA PRO A 9 63.55 14.50 -39.40
C PRO A 9 62.92 13.10 -39.31
N LEU A 10 63.73 12.07 -39.16
CA LEU A 10 63.31 10.73 -38.78
C LEU A 10 62.80 10.74 -37.32
N LEU A 11 61.53 10.46 -37.15
CA LEU A 11 60.95 10.18 -35.83
C LEU A 11 61.12 8.69 -35.53
N THR A 12 61.96 8.33 -34.58
CA THR A 12 62.06 7.00 -34.01
C THR A 12 60.84 6.75 -33.10
N LEU A 13 59.92 5.89 -33.53
CA LEU A 13 58.81 5.41 -32.68
C LEU A 13 59.36 4.40 -31.67
N ALA A 14 59.38 4.80 -30.38
CA ALA A 14 59.58 3.87 -29.30
C ALA A 14 58.24 3.11 -29.04
N LEU A 15 58.19 1.82 -29.33
CA LEU A 15 57.12 0.92 -28.96
C LEU A 15 57.18 0.69 -27.45
N VAL A 16 56.26 1.33 -26.71
CA VAL A 16 55.95 0.94 -25.32
C VAL A 16 54.97 -0.20 -25.35
N PRO A 17 55.25 -1.35 -24.75
CA PRO A 17 54.30 -2.47 -24.69
C PRO A 17 53.15 -2.07 -23.74
N LEU A 18 51.96 -1.87 -24.29
CA LEU A 18 50.71 -1.74 -23.55
C LEU A 18 50.38 -3.09 -22.93
N ALA A 19 50.72 -3.31 -21.67
CA ALA A 19 50.22 -4.47 -20.91
C ALA A 19 48.70 -4.32 -20.73
N LEU A 20 47.91 -4.94 -21.59
CA LEU A 20 46.51 -5.17 -21.38
C LEU A 20 46.34 -6.09 -20.15
N ALA A 21 46.09 -5.48 -18.99
CA ALA A 21 45.55 -6.20 -17.86
C ALA A 21 44.15 -6.67 -18.24
N THR A 22 44.01 -7.88 -18.73
CA THR A 22 42.73 -8.59 -18.80
C THR A 22 42.24 -8.77 -17.36
N GLN A 23 41.36 -7.89 -16.87
CA GLN A 23 40.54 -8.20 -15.71
C GLN A 23 39.71 -9.43 -16.11
N ALA A 24 40.11 -10.59 -15.59
CA ALA A 24 39.28 -11.77 -15.63
C ALA A 24 37.95 -11.41 -14.96
N LEU A 25 36.89 -11.31 -15.76
CA LEU A 25 35.52 -11.28 -15.23
C LEU A 25 35.39 -12.55 -14.34
N ALA A 26 35.35 -12.34 -13.04
CA ALA A 26 35.06 -13.42 -12.11
C ALA A 26 33.77 -14.10 -12.57
N ALA A 27 33.81 -15.42 -12.73
CA ALA A 27 32.62 -16.19 -13.06
C ALA A 27 31.50 -15.82 -12.07
N PRO A 28 30.26 -15.64 -12.51
CA PRO A 28 29.16 -15.33 -11.62
C PRO A 28 29.12 -16.38 -10.51
N SER A 29 29.07 -15.93 -9.25
CA SER A 29 28.93 -16.84 -8.12
C SER A 29 27.68 -17.70 -8.35
N PRO A 30 27.74 -19.01 -8.08
CA PRO A 30 26.57 -19.87 -8.26
C PRO A 30 25.43 -19.34 -7.40
N VAL A 31 24.26 -19.16 -8.02
CA VAL A 31 23.04 -18.73 -7.33
C VAL A 31 22.70 -19.74 -6.23
N ASP A 32 22.39 -19.24 -5.02
CA ASP A 32 21.99 -20.12 -3.91
C ASP A 32 20.73 -20.92 -4.28
N PRO A 33 20.79 -22.26 -4.35
CA PRO A 33 19.67 -23.09 -4.76
C PRO A 33 18.47 -23.00 -3.79
N ARG A 34 18.65 -22.45 -2.58
CA ARG A 34 17.56 -22.22 -1.64
C ARG A 34 16.61 -21.12 -2.16
N ILE A 35 17.10 -20.14 -2.92
CA ILE A 35 16.30 -19.02 -3.45
C ILE A 35 15.15 -19.54 -4.32
N GLY A 36 15.43 -20.40 -5.28
CA GLY A 36 14.40 -20.96 -6.16
C GLY A 36 13.29 -21.68 -5.39
N ARG A 37 13.68 -22.54 -4.43
CA ARG A 37 12.72 -23.26 -3.58
C ARG A 37 11.88 -22.32 -2.70
N LEU A 38 12.49 -21.27 -2.18
CA LEU A 38 11.81 -20.25 -1.38
C LEU A 38 10.76 -19.51 -2.20
N LEU A 39 11.13 -19.04 -3.40
CA LEU A 39 10.21 -18.36 -4.31
C LEU A 39 9.04 -19.28 -4.73
N ASP A 40 9.32 -20.56 -5.00
CA ASP A 40 8.27 -21.55 -5.30
C ASP A 40 7.33 -21.80 -4.12
N GLN A 41 7.85 -21.76 -2.88
CA GLN A 41 7.04 -21.86 -1.66
C GLN A 41 6.14 -20.63 -1.48
N LEU A 42 6.68 -19.42 -1.67
CA LEU A 42 5.92 -18.18 -1.59
C LEU A 42 4.82 -18.11 -2.64
N GLY A 43 5.07 -18.60 -3.86
CA GLY A 43 4.08 -18.67 -4.93
C GLY A 43 2.91 -19.62 -4.71
N LYS A 44 2.92 -20.43 -3.62
CA LYS A 44 1.80 -21.32 -3.27
C LYS A 44 0.71 -20.62 -2.45
N VAL A 45 0.97 -19.42 -1.97
CA VAL A 45 0.01 -18.65 -1.16
C VAL A 45 -1.19 -18.28 -2.01
N GLN A 46 -2.39 -18.63 -1.53
CA GLN A 46 -3.64 -18.14 -2.11
C GLN A 46 -4.02 -16.85 -1.38
N ALA A 47 -3.95 -15.73 -2.09
CA ALA A 47 -4.32 -14.44 -1.52
C ALA A 47 -5.84 -14.35 -1.31
N ILE A 48 -6.24 -13.80 -0.16
CA ILE A 48 -7.63 -13.41 0.12
C ILE A 48 -7.72 -11.92 -0.08
N GLU A 49 -8.53 -11.46 -1.03
CA GLU A 49 -8.54 -10.07 -1.49
C GLU A 49 -9.73 -9.29 -0.96
N GLN A 50 -10.80 -9.96 -0.61
CA GLN A 50 -12.00 -9.34 -0.06
C GLN A 50 -12.77 -10.35 0.78
N VAL A 51 -13.34 -9.91 1.90
CA VAL A 51 -14.19 -10.72 2.78
C VAL A 51 -15.44 -9.92 3.13
N GLN A 52 -16.61 -10.49 2.88
CA GLN A 52 -17.90 -9.87 3.18
C GLN A 52 -18.82 -10.84 3.91
N LEU A 53 -19.33 -10.43 5.06
CA LEU A 53 -20.39 -11.09 5.81
C LEU A 53 -21.75 -10.57 5.32
N SER A 54 -22.73 -11.45 5.13
CA SER A 54 -24.09 -11.02 4.82
C SER A 54 -24.69 -10.18 5.96
N PRO A 55 -25.59 -9.22 5.69
CA PRO A 55 -26.22 -8.39 6.73
C PRO A 55 -26.91 -9.18 7.84
N ASP A 56 -27.49 -10.35 7.55
CA ASP A 56 -28.10 -11.23 8.56
C ASP A 56 -27.09 -12.06 9.37
N GLY A 57 -25.80 -11.98 9.00
CA GLY A 57 -24.72 -12.69 9.66
C GLY A 57 -24.71 -14.21 9.41
N GLN A 58 -25.45 -14.72 8.40
CA GLN A 58 -25.58 -16.16 8.14
C GLN A 58 -24.61 -16.68 7.07
N HIS A 59 -24.15 -15.80 6.16
CA HIS A 59 -23.32 -16.19 5.02
C HIS A 59 -22.05 -15.35 4.95
N LEU A 60 -21.00 -15.97 4.40
CA LEU A 60 -19.74 -15.34 4.04
C LEU A 60 -19.56 -15.41 2.52
N ALA A 61 -18.97 -14.37 1.95
CA ALA A 61 -18.36 -14.41 0.63
C ALA A 61 -16.96 -13.83 0.71
N TRP A 62 -16.02 -14.41 -0.03
CA TRP A 62 -14.67 -13.88 -0.13
C TRP A 62 -14.12 -14.08 -1.52
N VAL A 63 -13.20 -13.18 -1.92
CA VAL A 63 -12.43 -13.29 -3.15
C VAL A 63 -11.10 -13.97 -2.82
N VAL A 64 -10.81 -15.09 -3.49
CA VAL A 64 -9.53 -15.78 -3.39
C VAL A 64 -8.84 -15.80 -4.74
N ARG A 65 -7.56 -15.44 -4.77
CA ARG A 65 -6.75 -15.49 -5.99
C ARG A 65 -6.03 -16.83 -6.09
N ARG A 66 -6.40 -17.57 -7.13
CA ARG A 66 -5.76 -18.84 -7.51
C ARG A 66 -5.15 -18.70 -8.91
N HIS A 67 -3.84 -18.96 -9.04
CA HIS A 67 -3.16 -18.89 -10.36
C HIS A 67 -3.47 -17.60 -11.14
N ASP A 68 -3.29 -16.45 -10.49
CA ASP A 68 -3.46 -15.10 -11.04
C ASP A 68 -4.91 -14.66 -11.36
N LYS A 69 -5.90 -15.49 -11.04
CA LYS A 69 -7.31 -15.13 -11.23
C LYS A 69 -8.08 -15.06 -9.91
N PRO A 70 -8.75 -13.93 -9.63
CA PRO A 70 -9.68 -13.84 -8.52
C PRO A 70 -10.95 -14.64 -8.82
N SER A 71 -11.41 -15.39 -7.83
CA SER A 71 -12.67 -16.15 -7.85
C SER A 71 -13.40 -16.00 -6.53
N ILE A 72 -14.73 -16.01 -6.57
CA ILE A 72 -15.57 -15.83 -5.39
C ILE A 72 -15.91 -17.21 -4.81
N GLU A 73 -15.78 -17.31 -3.49
CA GLU A 73 -16.27 -18.43 -2.69
C GLU A 73 -17.41 -17.93 -1.78
N ILE A 74 -18.40 -18.75 -1.56
CA ILE A 74 -19.51 -18.49 -0.65
C ILE A 74 -19.59 -19.65 0.35
N ALA A 75 -19.93 -19.33 1.61
CA ALA A 75 -20.09 -20.32 2.69
C ALA A 75 -21.14 -19.85 3.69
N ARG A 76 -21.49 -20.71 4.65
CA ARG A 76 -22.13 -20.26 5.90
C ARG A 76 -21.12 -19.45 6.73
N ALA A 77 -21.62 -18.65 7.67
CA ALA A 77 -20.78 -17.78 8.49
C ALA A 77 -19.76 -18.55 9.35
N ASP A 78 -19.98 -19.83 9.62
CA ASP A 78 -19.06 -20.74 10.33
C ASP A 78 -18.05 -21.43 9.40
N GLY A 79 -18.04 -21.08 8.11
CA GLY A 79 -17.18 -21.68 7.08
C GLY A 79 -17.68 -23.00 6.51
N SER A 80 -18.79 -23.55 7.01
CA SER A 80 -19.39 -24.76 6.43
C SER A 80 -20.03 -24.47 5.07
N ASP A 81 -20.24 -25.52 4.27
CA ASP A 81 -20.83 -25.47 2.93
C ASP A 81 -20.08 -24.55 1.94
N ALA A 82 -18.76 -24.39 2.12
CA ALA A 82 -17.94 -23.55 1.25
C ALA A 82 -17.91 -24.11 -0.19
N HIS A 83 -18.24 -23.26 -1.15
CA HIS A 83 -18.25 -23.61 -2.57
C HIS A 83 -17.97 -22.38 -3.44
N PRO A 84 -17.36 -22.57 -4.65
CA PRO A 84 -17.15 -21.48 -5.57
C PRO A 84 -18.47 -20.95 -6.12
N LEU A 85 -18.56 -19.64 -6.35
CA LEU A 85 -19.67 -19.03 -7.04
C LEU A 85 -19.65 -19.46 -8.51
N ALA A 86 -20.58 -20.35 -8.88
CA ALA A 86 -20.66 -20.89 -10.22
C ALA A 86 -21.34 -19.91 -11.19
N MET A 87 -20.71 -19.69 -12.35
CA MET A 87 -21.34 -19.00 -13.47
C MET A 87 -21.53 -19.99 -14.62
N ALA A 88 -22.72 -20.00 -15.22
CA ALA A 88 -23.04 -20.89 -16.35
C ALA A 88 -22.10 -20.59 -17.53
N GLY A 89 -21.42 -21.62 -18.04
CA GLY A 89 -20.55 -21.55 -19.20
C GLY A 89 -19.13 -21.04 -18.97
N ALA A 90 -18.71 -20.81 -17.75
CA ALA A 90 -17.41 -20.22 -17.45
C ALA A 90 -16.63 -20.98 -16.37
N PRO A 91 -16.09 -22.15 -16.63
CA PRO A 91 -15.30 -22.85 -15.61
C PRO A 91 -13.91 -22.21 -15.49
N GLY A 92 -13.66 -21.51 -14.38
CA GLY A 92 -12.31 -21.20 -13.87
C GLY A 92 -11.39 -20.33 -14.71
N SER A 93 -11.85 -19.80 -15.86
CA SER A 93 -11.04 -18.99 -16.77
C SER A 93 -11.28 -17.48 -16.67
N CYS A 94 -12.37 -17.07 -16.01
CA CYS A 94 -12.78 -15.67 -15.87
C CYS A 94 -12.51 -15.13 -14.47
N ARG A 95 -12.54 -13.81 -14.34
CA ARG A 95 -12.34 -13.08 -13.09
C ARG A 95 -13.69 -12.87 -12.40
N GLN A 96 -13.68 -12.95 -11.07
CA GLN A 96 -14.80 -12.59 -10.21
C GLN A 96 -14.22 -11.81 -9.03
N GLU A 97 -14.64 -10.57 -8.86
CA GLU A 97 -14.11 -9.68 -7.82
C GLU A 97 -15.18 -8.67 -7.38
N GLU A 98 -14.89 -7.89 -6.36
CA GLU A 98 -15.81 -6.94 -5.75
C GLU A 98 -17.10 -7.58 -5.22
N LEU A 99 -17.37 -7.39 -3.95
CA LEU A 99 -18.49 -8.04 -3.29
C LEU A 99 -19.41 -7.02 -2.63
N ALA A 100 -20.72 -7.11 -2.85
CA ALA A 100 -21.70 -6.33 -2.12
C ALA A 100 -23.00 -7.11 -1.89
N TRP A 101 -23.29 -7.45 -0.63
CA TRP A 101 -24.54 -8.07 -0.26
C TRP A 101 -25.70 -7.07 -0.34
N THR A 102 -26.87 -7.54 -0.82
CA THR A 102 -28.11 -6.77 -0.66
C THR A 102 -28.47 -6.64 0.82
N PRO A 103 -29.13 -5.54 1.25
CA PRO A 103 -29.50 -5.35 2.66
C PRO A 103 -30.39 -6.45 3.24
N ASP A 104 -31.16 -7.16 2.40
CA ASP A 104 -32.00 -8.30 2.77
C ASP A 104 -31.25 -9.64 2.82
N SER A 105 -29.94 -9.65 2.54
CA SER A 105 -29.05 -10.83 2.51
C SER A 105 -29.39 -11.88 1.44
N HIS A 106 -30.31 -11.62 0.53
CA HIS A 106 -30.76 -12.61 -0.44
C HIS A 106 -29.90 -12.68 -1.70
N ARG A 107 -29.12 -11.62 -1.99
CA ARG A 107 -28.30 -11.54 -3.20
C ARG A 107 -26.94 -10.95 -2.92
N LEU A 108 -25.96 -11.42 -3.69
CA LEU A 108 -24.61 -10.89 -3.74
C LEU A 108 -24.40 -10.22 -5.11
N ALA A 109 -24.02 -8.93 -5.14
CA ALA A 109 -23.50 -8.28 -6.33
C ALA A 109 -21.99 -8.45 -6.41
N PHE A 110 -21.46 -8.56 -7.63
CA PHE A 110 -20.04 -8.73 -7.90
C PHE A 110 -19.69 -8.30 -9.33
N LEU A 111 -18.40 -8.11 -9.61
CA LEU A 111 -17.88 -7.85 -10.93
C LEU A 111 -17.32 -9.13 -11.57
N SER A 112 -17.56 -9.32 -12.87
CA SER A 112 -17.02 -10.48 -13.59
C SER A 112 -16.90 -10.23 -15.10
N ASP A 113 -15.87 -10.83 -15.72
CA ASP A 113 -15.70 -10.92 -17.17
C ASP A 113 -16.18 -12.27 -17.75
N CYS A 114 -16.89 -13.08 -16.94
CA CYS A 114 -17.31 -14.43 -17.33
C CYS A 114 -18.33 -14.45 -18.49
N GLY A 115 -19.07 -13.41 -18.72
CA GLY A 115 -20.06 -13.32 -19.82
C GLY A 115 -19.64 -12.42 -20.97
N GLY A 116 -18.44 -11.83 -20.90
CA GLY A 116 -17.94 -10.83 -21.81
C GLY A 116 -16.54 -11.13 -22.37
N LYS A 117 -15.84 -10.08 -22.73
CA LYS A 117 -14.43 -10.16 -23.15
C LYS A 117 -13.53 -10.28 -21.91
N PRO A 118 -12.44 -11.04 -21.97
CA PRO A 118 -11.49 -11.11 -20.87
C PRO A 118 -10.99 -9.71 -20.43
N GLY A 119 -11.17 -9.40 -19.14
CA GLY A 119 -10.80 -8.11 -18.55
C GLY A 119 -11.88 -7.04 -18.61
N ASP A 120 -13.00 -7.27 -19.27
CA ASP A 120 -14.16 -6.36 -19.36
C ASP A 120 -15.18 -6.78 -18.29
N LEU A 121 -15.13 -6.10 -17.15
CA LEU A 121 -15.86 -6.50 -15.95
C LEU A 121 -17.26 -5.88 -15.90
N ASP A 122 -18.26 -6.73 -16.08
CA ASP A 122 -19.68 -6.37 -15.93
C ASP A 122 -20.15 -6.56 -14.48
N VAL A 123 -21.25 -5.89 -14.12
CA VAL A 123 -21.92 -6.09 -12.84
C VAL A 123 -22.88 -7.27 -12.93
N TYR A 124 -22.73 -8.23 -12.03
CA TYR A 124 -23.61 -9.37 -11.86
C TYR A 124 -24.24 -9.41 -10.47
N THR A 125 -25.33 -10.15 -10.35
CA THR A 125 -25.91 -10.55 -9.06
C THR A 125 -26.16 -12.07 -9.05
N SER A 126 -25.93 -12.68 -7.88
CA SER A 126 -26.26 -14.08 -7.61
C SER A 126 -27.25 -14.16 -6.46
N ASP A 127 -28.32 -14.94 -6.61
CA ASP A 127 -29.15 -15.32 -5.48
C ASP A 127 -28.38 -16.27 -4.55
N VAL A 128 -28.57 -16.16 -3.24
CA VAL A 128 -27.92 -17.00 -2.24
C VAL A 128 -28.76 -18.24 -1.98
N GLY A 129 -28.19 -19.44 -2.22
CA GLY A 129 -28.83 -20.72 -2.05
C GLY A 129 -28.35 -21.75 -3.07
N ALA A 130 -28.75 -22.99 -2.93
CA ALA A 130 -28.25 -24.14 -3.70
C ALA A 130 -28.48 -24.05 -5.23
N ASP A 131 -29.42 -23.23 -5.69
CA ASP A 131 -29.74 -23.01 -7.10
C ASP A 131 -29.40 -21.60 -7.55
N GLY A 132 -28.40 -20.95 -6.94
CA GLY A 132 -28.03 -19.55 -7.10
C GLY A 132 -28.11 -19.06 -8.54
N LYS A 133 -29.16 -18.28 -8.89
CA LYS A 133 -29.35 -17.70 -10.22
C LYS A 133 -28.41 -16.51 -10.38
N VAL A 134 -27.41 -16.68 -11.24
CA VAL A 134 -26.58 -15.54 -11.65
C VAL A 134 -27.21 -14.81 -12.82
N ARG A 135 -27.30 -13.48 -12.72
CA ARG A 135 -27.77 -12.62 -13.81
C ARG A 135 -26.87 -11.39 -13.95
N ARG A 136 -26.67 -10.95 -15.18
CA ARG A 136 -26.01 -9.66 -15.45
C ARG A 136 -26.97 -8.53 -15.07
N LEU A 137 -26.51 -7.62 -14.21
CA LEU A 137 -27.25 -6.44 -13.75
C LEU A 137 -26.98 -5.24 -14.65
N ALA A 138 -25.72 -5.04 -15.02
CA ALA A 138 -25.30 -3.97 -15.94
C ALA A 138 -24.16 -4.45 -16.84
N ASP A 139 -24.21 -3.99 -18.09
CA ASP A 139 -23.17 -4.08 -19.10
C ASP A 139 -22.31 -2.82 -18.99
N LEU A 140 -21.01 -2.97 -18.80
CA LEU A 140 -20.10 -1.85 -18.59
C LEU A 140 -19.08 -1.77 -19.72
N ASP A 141 -18.75 -0.55 -20.14
CA ASP A 141 -17.61 -0.26 -21.00
C ASP A 141 -16.62 0.58 -20.19
N GLY A 142 -15.70 -0.09 -19.51
CA GLY A 142 -14.73 0.58 -18.66
C GLY A 142 -14.39 -0.18 -17.37
N TYR A 143 -13.94 0.56 -16.36
CA TYR A 143 -13.51 -0.02 -15.09
C TYR A 143 -14.43 0.39 -13.94
N ALA A 144 -14.90 -0.59 -13.17
CA ALA A 144 -15.74 -0.38 -12.00
C ALA A 144 -15.08 -0.95 -10.73
N GLN A 145 -15.42 -0.38 -9.55
CA GLN A 145 -15.01 -0.85 -8.23
C GLN A 145 -15.91 -0.29 -7.13
N ALA A 146 -15.73 -0.75 -5.89
CA ALA A 146 -16.44 -0.27 -4.70
C ALA A 146 -17.97 -0.39 -4.80
N LEU A 147 -18.48 -1.58 -5.11
CA LEU A 147 -19.92 -1.85 -5.18
C LEU A 147 -20.59 -1.59 -3.82
N SER A 148 -21.73 -0.88 -3.82
CA SER A 148 -22.46 -0.55 -2.59
C SER A 148 -23.96 -0.43 -2.86
N TRP A 149 -24.78 -1.24 -2.18
CA TRP A 149 -26.22 -1.11 -2.25
C TRP A 149 -26.75 0.05 -1.42
N SER A 150 -27.76 0.72 -1.93
CA SER A 150 -28.58 1.64 -1.12
C SER A 150 -29.25 0.88 0.04
N ALA A 151 -29.50 1.53 1.16
CA ALA A 151 -30.08 0.91 2.37
C ALA A 151 -31.46 0.26 2.11
N ASP A 152 -32.21 0.73 1.12
CA ASP A 152 -33.49 0.15 0.68
C ASP A 152 -33.36 -1.00 -0.35
N GLY A 153 -32.13 -1.34 -0.75
CA GLY A 153 -31.83 -2.41 -1.71
C GLY A 153 -32.29 -2.16 -3.14
N ARG A 154 -32.71 -0.93 -3.48
CA ARG A 154 -33.29 -0.62 -4.79
C ARG A 154 -32.30 -0.18 -5.83
N THR A 155 -31.11 0.29 -5.37
CA THR A 155 -30.09 0.86 -6.25
C THR A 155 -28.70 0.36 -5.82
N LEU A 156 -27.93 -0.11 -6.78
CA LEU A 156 -26.51 -0.38 -6.60
C LEU A 156 -25.73 0.83 -7.11
N ALA A 157 -24.82 1.35 -6.29
CA ALA A 157 -23.84 2.36 -6.69
C ALA A 157 -22.45 1.76 -6.74
N PHE A 158 -21.58 2.33 -7.56
CA PHE A 158 -20.18 1.94 -7.68
C PHE A 158 -19.34 3.09 -8.23
N LEU A 159 -18.05 3.03 -8.03
CA LEU A 159 -17.10 3.91 -8.71
C LEU A 159 -16.86 3.38 -10.11
N TYR A 160 -16.94 4.26 -11.11
CA TYR A 160 -16.87 3.88 -12.51
C TYR A 160 -16.08 4.89 -13.34
N VAL A 161 -15.19 4.38 -14.16
CA VAL A 161 -14.47 5.13 -15.19
C VAL A 161 -14.90 4.59 -16.53
N GLU A 162 -15.78 5.33 -17.21
CA GLU A 162 -16.30 4.98 -18.54
C GLU A 162 -15.17 4.99 -19.57
N GLY A 163 -15.10 3.96 -20.41
CA GLY A 163 -14.08 3.80 -21.45
C GLY A 163 -12.65 3.50 -20.93
N ALA A 164 -12.49 3.28 -19.62
CA ALA A 164 -11.16 2.98 -19.05
C ALA A 164 -10.66 1.61 -19.49
N THR A 165 -9.37 1.54 -19.80
CA THR A 165 -8.67 0.31 -20.23
C THR A 165 -7.79 -0.29 -19.16
N ARG A 166 -7.74 0.31 -17.95
CA ARG A 166 -6.92 -0.10 -16.82
C ARG A 166 -7.63 0.22 -15.51
N ARG A 167 -7.15 -0.39 -14.44
CA ARG A 167 -7.58 -0.04 -13.08
C ARG A 167 -7.20 1.42 -12.77
N ALA A 168 -8.16 2.18 -12.26
CA ALA A 168 -7.93 3.52 -11.76
C ALA A 168 -7.20 3.43 -10.40
N SER A 169 -5.95 3.87 -10.35
CA SER A 169 -5.15 3.93 -9.11
C SER A 169 -3.83 4.65 -9.39
N ALA A 170 -3.38 5.50 -8.47
CA ALA A 170 -2.06 6.15 -8.54
C ALA A 170 -0.90 5.14 -8.54
N VAL A 171 -1.07 3.98 -7.87
CA VAL A 171 -0.04 2.93 -7.81
C VAL A 171 -0.03 2.00 -9.03
N ALA A 172 -1.05 2.05 -9.89
CA ALA A 172 -1.08 1.27 -11.13
C ALA A 172 -0.13 1.86 -12.19
N ALA A 173 0.20 1.06 -13.21
CA ALA A 173 1.01 1.54 -14.33
C ALA A 173 0.35 2.74 -15.01
N ALA A 174 1.04 3.89 -15.04
CA ALA A 174 0.54 5.09 -15.68
C ALA A 174 0.39 4.91 -17.20
N LYS A 175 -0.58 5.60 -17.80
CA LYS A 175 -0.63 5.75 -19.26
C LYS A 175 0.60 6.56 -19.72
N PRO A 176 1.20 6.23 -20.87
CA PRO A 176 2.17 7.13 -21.49
C PRO A 176 1.56 8.50 -21.71
N ALA A 177 2.30 9.55 -21.34
CA ALA A 177 1.87 10.91 -21.60
C ALA A 177 1.71 11.13 -23.12
N ALA A 178 0.56 11.62 -23.56
CA ALA A 178 0.26 11.90 -24.94
C ALA A 178 -0.73 13.08 -25.04
N GLY A 179 -0.66 13.85 -26.10
CA GLY A 179 -1.53 15.02 -26.30
C GLY A 179 -1.28 16.13 -25.27
N GLU A 180 -2.29 16.90 -24.96
CA GLU A 180 -2.23 17.96 -23.93
C GLU A 180 -2.40 17.32 -22.54
N VAL A 181 -1.29 17.21 -21.83
CA VAL A 181 -1.22 16.52 -20.52
C VAL A 181 -2.12 17.21 -19.49
N GLY A 182 -2.96 16.43 -18.82
CA GLY A 182 -3.91 16.91 -17.82
C GLY A 182 -5.20 17.49 -18.40
N VAL A 183 -5.37 17.44 -19.73
CA VAL A 183 -6.54 17.93 -20.47
C VAL A 183 -7.17 16.84 -21.34
N GLU A 184 -6.35 16.18 -22.16
CA GLU A 184 -6.82 15.14 -23.08
C GLU A 184 -6.72 13.75 -22.48
N GLY A 185 -7.65 12.85 -22.86
CA GLY A 185 -7.63 11.44 -22.47
C GLY A 185 -7.79 11.19 -20.97
N LEU A 186 -8.41 12.13 -20.25
CA LEU A 186 -8.66 11.98 -18.81
C LEU A 186 -9.62 10.83 -18.53
N GLU A 187 -9.30 10.04 -17.53
CA GLU A 187 -10.13 8.98 -16.97
C GLU A 187 -10.70 9.48 -15.63
N ILE A 188 -11.93 9.98 -15.63
CA ILE A 188 -12.55 10.54 -14.42
C ILE A 188 -13.41 9.48 -13.74
N GLN A 189 -12.98 9.03 -12.58
CA GLN A 189 -13.75 8.12 -11.75
C GLN A 189 -14.93 8.84 -11.11
N ARG A 190 -16.15 8.31 -11.33
CA ARG A 190 -17.40 8.89 -10.88
C ARG A 190 -18.26 7.89 -10.15
N ILE A 191 -19.21 8.36 -9.34
CA ILE A 191 -20.26 7.51 -8.81
C ILE A 191 -21.24 7.23 -9.96
N ALA A 192 -21.40 5.95 -10.30
CA ALA A 192 -22.45 5.46 -11.17
C ALA A 192 -23.48 4.67 -10.36
N THR A 193 -24.71 4.60 -10.85
CA THR A 193 -25.80 3.86 -10.22
C THR A 193 -26.54 3.01 -11.24
N VAL A 194 -27.05 1.86 -10.77
CA VAL A 194 -27.93 0.98 -11.56
C VAL A 194 -29.10 0.51 -10.69
N PRO A 195 -30.36 0.48 -11.22
CA PRO A 195 -31.47 -0.08 -10.47
C PRO A 195 -31.28 -1.56 -10.13
N ALA A 196 -31.82 -2.05 -9.03
CA ALA A 196 -31.80 -3.47 -8.65
C ALA A 196 -32.47 -4.37 -9.70
N ALA A 197 -33.31 -3.82 -10.58
CA ALA A 197 -33.90 -4.52 -11.73
C ALA A 197 -32.94 -4.71 -12.90
N GLY A 198 -31.81 -3.97 -12.90
CA GLY A 198 -30.82 -3.93 -13.96
C GLY A 198 -31.05 -2.80 -14.98
N GLY A 199 -30.08 -2.60 -15.85
CA GLY A 199 -30.13 -1.58 -16.91
C GLY A 199 -28.78 -0.91 -17.14
N ALA A 200 -28.77 0.14 -17.96
CA ALA A 200 -27.57 0.94 -18.20
C ALA A 200 -27.18 1.74 -16.95
N PRO A 201 -25.88 1.88 -16.66
CA PRO A 201 -25.43 2.72 -15.56
C PRO A 201 -25.76 4.20 -15.82
N SER A 202 -26.06 4.92 -14.74
CA SER A 202 -26.32 6.36 -14.76
C SER A 202 -25.30 7.06 -13.88
N MET A 203 -24.57 8.05 -14.42
CA MET A 203 -23.59 8.83 -13.66
C MET A 203 -24.28 9.77 -12.69
N ALA A 204 -24.05 9.58 -11.40
CA ALA A 204 -24.64 10.38 -10.33
C ALA A 204 -23.78 11.59 -9.96
N SER A 205 -22.45 11.42 -9.86
CA SER A 205 -21.55 12.54 -9.51
C SER A 205 -21.18 13.39 -10.73
N PRO A 206 -20.74 14.66 -10.55
CA PRO A 206 -20.34 15.55 -11.63
C PRO A 206 -19.18 15.03 -12.47
N ALA A 207 -19.09 15.42 -13.73
CA ALA A 207 -18.04 15.01 -14.66
C ALA A 207 -16.69 15.71 -14.42
N ASP A 208 -16.68 16.84 -13.70
CA ASP A 208 -15.49 17.62 -13.39
C ASP A 208 -14.84 17.22 -12.06
N ARG A 209 -15.27 16.10 -11.47
CA ARG A 209 -14.80 15.60 -10.19
C ARG A 209 -14.39 14.14 -10.28
N TYR A 210 -13.16 13.85 -9.86
CA TYR A 210 -12.68 12.50 -9.60
C TYR A 210 -13.10 12.10 -8.19
N VAL A 211 -13.95 11.09 -8.06
CA VAL A 211 -14.44 10.58 -6.78
C VAL A 211 -13.54 9.43 -6.34
N TYR A 212 -13.01 9.48 -5.13
CA TYR A 212 -12.13 8.45 -4.57
C TYR A 212 -12.90 7.43 -3.74
N GLU A 213 -13.84 7.91 -2.92
CA GLU A 213 -14.63 7.12 -1.99
C GLU A 213 -16.01 7.72 -1.83
N PHE A 214 -16.99 6.88 -1.53
CA PHE A 214 -18.35 7.35 -1.24
C PHE A 214 -19.06 6.47 -0.21
N SER A 215 -20.14 6.99 0.38
CA SER A 215 -21.08 6.24 1.20
C SER A 215 -22.50 6.74 1.00
N TRP A 216 -23.47 5.83 1.09
CA TRP A 216 -24.88 6.13 1.10
C TRP A 216 -25.32 6.73 2.43
N SER A 217 -26.26 7.71 2.37
CA SER A 217 -27.01 8.11 3.57
C SER A 217 -27.95 6.98 4.03
N PRO A 218 -28.29 6.90 5.32
CA PRO A 218 -29.14 5.83 5.86
C PRO A 218 -30.54 5.77 5.22
N ASP A 219 -31.03 6.89 4.71
CA ASP A 219 -32.33 7.01 4.02
C ASP A 219 -32.24 6.76 2.50
N ALA A 220 -31.08 6.36 1.98
CA ALA A 220 -30.81 6.09 0.57
C ALA A 220 -31.01 7.29 -0.38
N ARG A 221 -31.04 8.53 0.14
CA ARG A 221 -31.33 9.72 -0.69
C ARG A 221 -30.10 10.51 -1.09
N CYS A 222 -28.99 10.36 -0.38
CA CYS A 222 -27.78 11.14 -0.60
C CYS A 222 -26.53 10.27 -0.63
N PHE A 223 -25.49 10.80 -1.29
CA PHE A 223 -24.12 10.35 -1.15
C PHE A 223 -23.33 11.33 -0.29
N ALA A 224 -22.42 10.82 0.55
CA ALA A 224 -21.23 11.52 0.98
C ALA A 224 -20.04 10.95 0.24
N TYR A 225 -19.14 11.81 -0.26
CA TYR A 225 -17.97 11.33 -1.01
C TYR A 225 -16.80 12.28 -0.91
N VAL A 226 -15.61 11.73 -1.08
CA VAL A 226 -14.34 12.45 -1.16
C VAL A 226 -13.97 12.57 -2.65
N ALA A 227 -13.73 13.81 -3.10
CA ALA A 227 -13.41 14.07 -4.50
C ALA A 227 -12.52 15.30 -4.67
N ALA A 228 -11.79 15.31 -5.80
CA ALA A 228 -10.97 16.43 -6.24
C ALA A 228 -11.27 16.81 -7.70
N PRO A 229 -10.87 17.99 -8.16
CA PRO A 229 -10.88 18.33 -9.59
C PRO A 229 -9.98 17.40 -10.40
N ALA A 230 -10.23 17.30 -11.72
CA ALA A 230 -9.29 16.67 -12.66
C ALA A 230 -7.88 17.30 -12.53
N PRO A 231 -6.78 16.57 -12.90
CA PRO A 231 -6.75 15.36 -13.72
C PRO A 231 -7.05 14.04 -13.02
N GLY A 232 -7.30 14.00 -11.72
CA GLY A 232 -7.94 12.83 -11.19
C GLY A 232 -7.15 11.99 -10.22
N ASP A 233 -6.73 10.78 -10.57
CA ASP A 233 -6.27 9.74 -9.64
C ASP A 233 -5.06 10.13 -8.76
N ASN A 234 -4.40 11.22 -9.07
CA ASN A 234 -3.29 11.80 -8.32
C ASN A 234 -3.64 13.07 -7.51
N ASN A 235 -4.89 13.54 -7.53
CA ASN A 235 -5.32 14.77 -6.84
C ASN A 235 -5.96 14.52 -5.45
N TRP A 236 -5.79 13.35 -4.87
CA TRP A 236 -6.33 13.01 -3.54
C TRP A 236 -5.94 14.04 -2.47
N TRP A 237 -4.74 14.55 -2.55
CA TRP A 237 -4.14 15.47 -1.58
C TRP A 237 -4.87 16.82 -1.43
N VAL A 238 -5.69 17.20 -2.42
CA VAL A 238 -6.51 18.40 -2.41
C VAL A 238 -8.01 18.09 -2.38
N ALA A 239 -8.37 16.85 -2.08
CA ALA A 239 -9.74 16.38 -2.07
C ALA A 239 -10.55 17.03 -0.94
N LYS A 240 -11.87 17.14 -1.19
CA LYS A 240 -12.86 17.68 -0.27
C LYS A 240 -13.94 16.66 0.01
N LEU A 241 -14.60 16.80 1.16
CA LEU A 241 -15.80 16.04 1.48
C LEU A 241 -17.03 16.76 0.93
N TYR A 242 -17.84 16.03 0.16
CA TYR A 242 -19.09 16.50 -0.41
C TYR A 242 -20.28 15.72 0.11
N ALA A 243 -21.45 16.33 0.09
CA ALA A 243 -22.74 15.67 0.13
C ALA A 243 -23.55 16.06 -1.10
N GLN A 244 -24.32 15.11 -1.65
CA GLN A 244 -25.10 15.29 -2.88
C GLN A 244 -26.31 14.37 -2.86
N ASP A 245 -27.47 14.84 -3.36
CA ASP A 245 -28.63 13.98 -3.63
C ASP A 245 -28.24 12.84 -4.58
N ALA A 246 -28.71 11.64 -4.32
CA ALA A 246 -28.39 10.45 -5.12
C ALA A 246 -29.19 10.36 -6.43
N ARG A 247 -29.23 11.44 -7.18
CA ARG A 247 -29.88 11.54 -8.49
C ARG A 247 -28.96 12.21 -9.50
N ALA A 248 -29.07 11.82 -10.74
CA ALA A 248 -28.30 12.42 -11.84
C ALA A 248 -28.52 13.94 -11.91
N GLY A 249 -27.43 14.68 -12.10
CA GLY A 249 -27.46 16.14 -12.26
C GLY A 249 -27.69 16.92 -10.96
N ALA A 250 -27.73 16.26 -9.78
CA ALA A 250 -27.79 16.98 -8.50
C ALA A 250 -26.49 17.75 -8.25
N ALA A 251 -26.61 18.96 -7.71
CA ALA A 251 -25.44 19.77 -7.38
C ALA A 251 -24.79 19.29 -6.07
N PRO A 252 -23.47 19.09 -6.04
CA PRO A 252 -22.76 18.75 -4.82
C PRO A 252 -22.62 19.95 -3.89
N ARG A 253 -22.68 19.71 -2.58
CA ARG A 253 -22.39 20.68 -1.54
C ARG A 253 -21.12 20.29 -0.81
N VAL A 254 -20.15 21.20 -0.71
CA VAL A 254 -18.94 21.00 0.08
C VAL A 254 -19.31 20.97 1.55
N LEU A 255 -18.95 19.91 2.28
CA LEU A 255 -19.09 19.79 3.73
C LEU A 255 -17.79 20.16 4.45
N VAL A 256 -16.66 19.68 3.94
CA VAL A 256 -15.33 19.94 4.50
C VAL A 256 -14.37 20.25 3.37
N ASP A 257 -13.64 21.35 3.49
CA ASP A 257 -12.54 21.75 2.64
C ASP A 257 -11.28 21.85 3.52
N PRO A 258 -10.38 20.83 3.54
CA PRO A 258 -9.19 20.86 4.39
C PRO A 258 -8.29 22.07 4.13
N GLY A 259 -8.29 22.63 2.92
CA GLY A 259 -7.52 23.83 2.59
C GLY A 259 -8.08 25.12 3.20
N ARG A 260 -9.34 25.11 3.71
CA ARG A 260 -10.01 26.30 4.25
C ARG A 260 -10.43 26.19 5.71
N VAL A 261 -10.47 24.98 6.28
CA VAL A 261 -10.80 24.80 7.70
C VAL A 261 -9.67 25.34 8.57
N GLN A 262 -10.03 25.74 9.81
CA GLN A 262 -9.06 26.12 10.83
C GLN A 262 -8.78 24.93 11.76
N GLY A 263 -7.61 24.92 12.40
CA GLY A 263 -7.24 23.91 13.39
C GLY A 263 -6.53 22.69 12.81
N PRO A 264 -6.54 21.54 13.53
CA PRO A 264 -5.69 20.40 13.23
C PRO A 264 -5.90 19.76 11.84
N LEU A 265 -7.11 19.88 11.29
CA LEU A 265 -7.43 19.33 9.96
C LEU A 265 -6.90 20.17 8.79
N HIS A 266 -6.43 21.40 9.05
CA HIS A 266 -5.95 22.29 7.99
C HIS A 266 -4.80 21.66 7.19
N GLY A 267 -4.96 21.51 5.87
CA GLY A 267 -3.95 20.96 4.97
C GLY A 267 -3.72 19.44 5.12
N LEU A 268 -4.57 18.72 5.87
CA LEU A 268 -4.53 17.27 5.95
C LEU A 268 -5.43 16.62 4.88
N GLN A 269 -5.20 15.34 4.62
CA GLN A 269 -6.08 14.52 3.78
C GLN A 269 -7.28 14.03 4.57
N ILE A 270 -8.33 13.62 3.85
CA ILE A 270 -9.55 13.06 4.40
C ILE A 270 -9.95 11.78 3.65
N ALA A 271 -10.43 10.78 4.40
CA ALA A 271 -10.82 9.48 3.87
C ALA A 271 -12.01 8.88 4.62
N LEU A 272 -12.62 7.85 4.06
CA LEU A 272 -13.66 7.01 4.64
C LEU A 272 -14.85 7.80 5.20
N PRO A 273 -15.58 8.60 4.39
CA PRO A 273 -16.76 9.30 4.87
C PRO A 273 -17.87 8.29 5.21
N ARG A 274 -18.42 8.36 6.44
CA ARG A 274 -19.47 7.46 6.93
C ARG A 274 -20.57 8.25 7.63
N TRP A 275 -21.80 8.08 7.18
CA TRP A 275 -22.97 8.64 7.84
C TRP A 275 -23.24 7.97 9.18
N SER A 276 -23.61 8.76 10.21
CA SER A 276 -24.19 8.21 11.44
C SER A 276 -25.54 7.55 11.11
N PRO A 277 -25.96 6.50 11.86
CA PRO A 277 -27.21 5.78 11.58
C PRO A 277 -28.47 6.64 11.60
N ASP A 278 -28.45 7.76 12.33
CA ASP A 278 -29.54 8.74 12.38
C ASP A 278 -29.47 9.80 11.27
N GLY A 279 -28.45 9.74 10.40
CA GLY A 279 -28.26 10.68 9.29
C GLY A 279 -27.87 12.10 9.70
N THR A 280 -27.62 12.38 11.00
CA THR A 280 -27.38 13.74 11.47
C THR A 280 -25.95 14.21 11.34
N ARG A 281 -24.98 13.28 11.25
CA ARG A 281 -23.55 13.55 11.20
C ARG A 281 -22.86 12.66 10.17
N LEU A 282 -21.70 13.12 9.72
CA LEU A 282 -20.70 12.32 9.00
C LEU A 282 -19.45 12.23 9.87
N ALA A 283 -18.90 11.02 9.99
CA ALA A 283 -17.54 10.83 10.47
C ALA A 283 -16.60 10.51 9.30
N PHE A 284 -15.32 10.82 9.46
CA PHE A 284 -14.26 10.54 8.48
C PHE A 284 -12.90 10.49 9.18
N ILE A 285 -11.88 9.95 8.51
CA ILE A 285 -10.51 9.98 9.00
C ILE A 285 -9.81 11.19 8.39
N GLY A 286 -9.10 11.97 9.22
CA GLY A 286 -8.24 13.07 8.78
C GLY A 286 -6.82 12.87 9.25
N GLY A 287 -5.84 12.90 8.33
CA GLY A 287 -4.44 12.67 8.64
C GLY A 287 -3.49 13.28 7.60
N LEU A 288 -2.23 13.40 7.96
CA LEU A 288 -1.20 13.91 7.04
C LEU A 288 -1.09 13.03 5.80
N MET A 289 -1.29 11.72 5.94
CA MET A 289 -1.45 10.78 4.83
C MET A 289 -2.67 9.92 5.10
N SER A 290 -3.67 10.04 4.26
CA SER A 290 -4.93 9.29 4.33
C SER A 290 -5.50 9.17 2.93
N ASP A 291 -4.99 8.21 2.16
CA ASP A 291 -5.28 8.02 0.73
C ASP A 291 -5.61 6.55 0.40
N GLN A 292 -5.76 6.26 -0.88
CA GLN A 292 -6.10 4.92 -1.38
C GLN A 292 -5.08 3.85 -1.01
N GLY A 293 -3.80 4.22 -0.87
CA GLY A 293 -2.71 3.29 -0.56
C GLY A 293 -2.46 3.16 0.93
N SER A 294 -2.82 4.18 1.73
CA SER A 294 -2.50 4.24 3.14
C SER A 294 -3.48 5.16 3.87
N THR A 295 -4.49 4.60 4.52
CA THR A 295 -5.47 5.33 5.31
C THR A 295 -5.10 5.33 6.78
N GLY A 296 -4.95 6.52 7.36
CA GLY A 296 -4.69 6.68 8.79
C GLY A 296 -4.77 8.12 9.25
N GLY A 297 -5.11 8.33 10.51
CA GLY A 297 -5.23 9.66 11.10
C GLY A 297 -6.17 9.67 12.30
N ASP A 298 -6.58 10.87 12.70
CA ASP A 298 -7.61 11.05 13.73
C ASP A 298 -9.03 10.89 13.16
N LEU A 299 -9.96 10.49 14.01
CA LEU A 299 -11.39 10.49 13.66
C LEU A 299 -11.95 11.92 13.80
N TYR A 300 -12.66 12.35 12.78
CA TYR A 300 -13.37 13.63 12.74
C TYR A 300 -14.86 13.42 12.53
N ALA A 301 -15.65 14.38 12.96
CA ALA A 301 -17.08 14.44 12.64
C ALA A 301 -17.49 15.84 12.18
N VAL A 302 -18.51 15.90 11.31
CA VAL A 302 -19.14 17.13 10.85
C VAL A 302 -20.66 16.94 10.80
N PRO A 303 -21.48 17.96 11.17
CA PRO A 303 -22.93 17.87 10.98
C PRO A 303 -23.29 17.63 9.49
N ALA A 304 -24.27 16.78 9.23
CA ALA A 304 -24.75 16.53 7.87
C ALA A 304 -25.24 17.80 7.15
N ALA A 305 -25.74 18.77 7.91
CA ALA A 305 -26.12 20.09 7.40
C ALA A 305 -24.93 21.00 7.05
N GLY A 306 -23.71 20.62 7.43
CA GLY A 306 -22.48 21.42 7.33
C GLY A 306 -22.14 22.11 8.67
N GLY A 307 -20.93 22.64 8.74
CA GLY A 307 -20.39 23.27 9.95
C GLY A 307 -18.89 23.02 10.10
N ALA A 308 -18.31 23.39 11.22
CA ALA A 308 -16.92 23.13 11.52
C ALA A 308 -16.71 21.64 11.85
N PRO A 309 -15.74 20.96 11.24
CA PRO A 309 -15.36 19.60 11.61
C PRO A 309 -14.73 19.60 13.02
N VAL A 310 -15.01 18.56 13.80
CA VAL A 310 -14.48 18.35 15.14
C VAL A 310 -13.54 17.15 15.13
N ASN A 311 -12.32 17.30 15.64
CA ASN A 311 -11.43 16.18 15.92
C ASN A 311 -11.96 15.42 17.13
N LEU A 312 -12.36 14.16 16.94
CA LEU A 312 -12.93 13.31 17.99
C LEU A 312 -11.86 12.58 18.80
N THR A 313 -10.65 12.40 18.26
CA THR A 313 -9.58 11.62 18.90
C THR A 313 -8.25 12.38 19.01
N PRO A 314 -8.26 13.63 19.51
CA PRO A 314 -7.04 14.42 19.60
C PRO A 314 -6.05 13.77 20.57
N GLY A 315 -4.80 13.57 20.11
CA GLY A 315 -3.72 13.02 20.94
C GLY A 315 -3.82 11.53 21.25
N ILE A 316 -4.60 10.78 20.49
CA ILE A 316 -4.65 9.31 20.61
C ILE A 316 -3.26 8.70 20.29
N HIS A 317 -2.86 7.67 21.05
CA HIS A 317 -1.63 6.90 20.81
C HIS A 317 -1.87 5.65 19.94
N ALA A 318 -2.67 5.79 18.92
CA ALA A 318 -2.96 4.80 17.89
C ALA A 318 -3.32 5.54 16.60
N THR A 319 -3.37 4.83 15.48
CA THR A 319 -3.79 5.42 14.21
C THR A 319 -5.02 4.69 13.69
N PRO A 320 -6.24 5.25 13.85
CA PRO A 320 -7.44 4.78 13.17
C PRO A 320 -7.21 4.65 11.66
N ALA A 321 -7.55 3.48 11.12
CA ALA A 321 -7.40 3.16 9.69
C ALA A 321 -8.74 2.75 9.04
N TRP A 322 -9.72 2.36 9.84
CA TRP A 322 -11.08 2.07 9.42
C TRP A 322 -12.03 2.18 10.61
N PHE A 323 -13.30 2.48 10.36
CA PHE A 323 -14.32 2.51 11.38
C PHE A 323 -15.72 2.23 10.82
N ALA A 324 -16.63 1.83 11.71
CA ALA A 324 -18.06 1.73 11.43
C ALA A 324 -18.86 2.32 12.61
N TRP A 325 -19.98 2.98 12.31
CA TRP A 325 -20.95 3.34 13.32
C TRP A 325 -21.75 2.10 13.75
N THR A 326 -21.70 1.76 15.04
CA THR A 326 -22.51 0.68 15.62
C THR A 326 -23.76 1.23 16.31
N SER A 327 -23.77 2.53 16.59
CA SER A 327 -24.93 3.31 17.06
C SER A 327 -24.69 4.81 16.76
N PRO A 328 -25.67 5.71 16.90
CA PRO A 328 -25.42 7.15 16.76
C PRO A 328 -24.37 7.72 17.72
N ARG A 329 -23.96 6.94 18.73
CA ARG A 329 -22.99 7.35 19.76
C ARG A 329 -21.82 6.39 19.94
N THR A 330 -21.64 5.42 19.04
CA THR A 330 -20.56 4.45 19.17
C THR A 330 -19.94 4.17 17.80
N LEU A 331 -18.61 4.24 17.77
CA LEU A 331 -17.80 3.78 16.64
C LEU A 331 -17.06 2.51 17.04
N LEU A 332 -17.07 1.51 16.16
CA LEU A 332 -16.12 0.41 16.17
C LEU A 332 -14.97 0.81 15.24
N VAL A 333 -13.74 0.80 15.77
CA VAL A 333 -12.56 1.33 15.08
C VAL A 333 -11.50 0.24 14.94
N SER A 334 -11.05 0.02 13.72
CA SER A 334 -9.85 -0.77 13.42
C SER A 334 -8.68 0.18 13.26
N GLN A 335 -7.62 -0.04 14.03
CA GLN A 335 -6.50 0.88 14.14
C GLN A 335 -5.16 0.17 14.29
N VAL A 336 -4.11 0.87 13.89
CA VAL A 336 -2.74 0.47 14.18
C VAL A 336 -2.37 0.97 15.58
N SER A 337 -1.87 0.08 16.43
CA SER A 337 -1.38 0.42 17.76
C SER A 337 -0.03 -0.27 18.00
N ASN A 338 1.03 0.51 18.06
CA ASN A 338 2.40 0.05 18.31
C ASN A 338 2.79 -1.17 17.44
N GLY A 339 2.60 -1.05 16.10
CA GLY A 339 2.93 -2.10 15.12
C GLY A 339 2.01 -3.33 15.14
N GLN A 340 0.85 -3.24 15.77
CA GLN A 340 -0.15 -4.30 15.85
C GLN A 340 -1.51 -3.81 15.35
N SER A 341 -2.37 -4.74 14.92
CA SER A 341 -3.77 -4.44 14.60
C SER A 341 -4.61 -4.49 15.86
N GLN A 342 -5.41 -3.46 16.09
CA GLN A 342 -6.30 -3.38 17.24
C GLN A 342 -7.73 -3.02 16.79
N LEU A 343 -8.73 -3.66 17.40
CA LEU A 343 -10.16 -3.34 17.24
C LEU A 343 -10.74 -2.87 18.56
N ALA A 344 -11.36 -1.69 18.55
CA ALA A 344 -11.89 -1.07 19.78
C ALA A 344 -13.19 -0.31 19.56
N ASP A 345 -14.05 -0.27 20.59
CA ASP A 345 -15.22 0.61 20.66
C ASP A 345 -14.85 1.98 21.22
N TYR A 346 -15.43 3.00 20.61
CA TYR A 346 -15.33 4.40 21.06
C TYR A 346 -16.72 4.98 21.29
N ALA A 347 -16.98 5.47 22.50
CA ALA A 347 -18.17 6.28 22.77
C ALA A 347 -17.96 7.70 22.23
N VAL A 348 -18.91 8.18 21.46
CA VAL A 348 -18.85 9.48 20.77
C VAL A 348 -19.87 10.44 21.34
N ASP A 349 -19.41 11.60 21.78
CA ASP A 349 -20.25 12.75 22.11
C ASP A 349 -20.16 13.86 21.05
N ALA A 350 -20.44 15.10 21.39
CA ALA A 350 -20.39 16.22 20.45
C ALA A 350 -18.96 16.65 20.09
N THR A 351 -17.98 16.34 20.94
CA THR A 351 -16.61 16.89 20.87
C THR A 351 -15.50 15.87 20.94
N HIS A 352 -15.77 14.66 21.43
CA HIS A 352 -14.76 13.63 21.66
C HIS A 352 -15.30 12.23 21.37
N ALA A 353 -14.37 11.33 21.06
CA ALA A 353 -14.57 9.89 21.07
C ALA A 353 -13.63 9.28 22.11
N THR A 354 -14.19 8.56 23.07
CA THR A 354 -13.44 7.94 24.16
C THR A 354 -13.44 6.43 24.00
N GLN A 355 -12.26 5.82 23.95
CA GLN A 355 -12.12 4.38 23.88
C GLN A 355 -12.76 3.73 25.12
N GLN A 356 -13.72 2.83 24.88
CA GLN A 356 -14.47 2.15 25.93
C GLN A 356 -13.99 0.71 26.14
N ARG A 357 -13.75 0.02 25.05
CA ARG A 357 -13.39 -1.40 25.07
C ARG A 357 -12.43 -1.72 23.93
N VAL A 358 -11.40 -2.47 24.22
CA VAL A 358 -10.57 -3.16 23.21
C VAL A 358 -11.10 -4.58 23.07
N HIS A 359 -11.54 -4.95 21.86
CA HIS A 359 -11.99 -6.31 21.57
C HIS A 359 -10.80 -7.24 21.41
N PHE A 360 -9.76 -6.80 20.68
CA PHE A 360 -8.51 -7.52 20.56
C PHE A 360 -7.36 -6.62 20.10
N THR A 361 -6.13 -7.05 20.38
CA THR A 361 -4.89 -6.55 19.80
C THR A 361 -4.11 -7.76 19.30
N LEU A 362 -3.69 -7.76 18.03
CA LEU A 362 -3.09 -8.89 17.37
C LEU A 362 -1.77 -8.50 16.69
N PRO A 363 -0.70 -9.29 16.87
CA PRO A 363 0.52 -9.19 16.07
C PRO A 363 0.29 -9.82 14.69
N ALA A 364 -0.68 -9.28 13.96
CA ALA A 364 -1.17 -9.79 12.69
C ALA A 364 -1.78 -8.66 11.86
N SER A 365 -1.71 -8.75 10.56
CA SER A 365 -2.54 -7.96 9.65
C SER A 365 -3.97 -8.46 9.70
N VAL A 366 -4.92 -7.54 9.83
CA VAL A 366 -6.36 -7.79 9.73
C VAL A 366 -6.98 -6.84 8.72
N GLY A 367 -8.01 -7.26 8.03
CA GLY A 367 -8.72 -6.43 7.06
C GLY A 367 -9.54 -7.27 6.09
N ASP A 368 -10.08 -6.64 5.08
CA ASP A 368 -10.83 -7.30 4.02
C ASP A 368 -9.94 -7.91 2.91
N GLY A 369 -8.63 -7.96 3.13
CA GLY A 369 -7.65 -8.42 2.13
C GLY A 369 -7.01 -7.27 1.33
N SER A 370 -7.58 -6.07 1.37
CA SER A 370 -6.98 -4.85 0.82
C SER A 370 -5.85 -4.30 1.72
N ALA A 371 -5.24 -3.21 1.32
CA ALA A 371 -4.28 -2.49 2.15
C ALA A 371 -4.95 -1.81 3.36
N SER A 372 -6.27 -1.61 3.32
CA SER A 372 -7.05 -1.05 4.41
C SER A 372 -7.30 -2.10 5.50
N MET A 373 -7.50 -1.63 6.73
CA MET A 373 -7.90 -2.49 7.86
C MET A 373 -9.42 -2.65 7.94
N ALA A 374 -10.11 -2.63 6.79
CA ALA A 374 -11.57 -2.74 6.70
C ALA A 374 -12.05 -4.11 7.19
N MET A 375 -13.19 -4.11 7.87
CA MET A 375 -13.83 -5.31 8.38
C MET A 375 -15.28 -5.38 7.94
N SER A 376 -15.84 -6.59 7.87
CA SER A 376 -17.24 -6.80 7.55
C SER A 376 -18.05 -7.14 8.80
N LEU A 377 -19.21 -6.47 8.98
CA LEU A 377 -20.11 -6.63 10.11
C LEU A 377 -21.49 -7.09 9.63
N SER A 378 -22.17 -7.90 10.46
CA SER A 378 -23.61 -8.09 10.33
C SER A 378 -24.37 -6.78 10.62
N ALA A 379 -25.62 -6.66 10.12
CA ALA A 379 -26.41 -5.46 10.30
C ALA A 379 -26.75 -5.18 11.77
N ASP A 380 -26.81 -6.20 12.63
CA ASP A 380 -26.98 -6.06 14.07
C ASP A 380 -25.66 -5.81 14.83
N HIS A 381 -24.52 -5.72 14.12
CA HIS A 381 -23.15 -5.51 14.60
C HIS A 381 -22.67 -6.57 15.61
N ARG A 382 -23.27 -7.78 15.62
CA ARG A 382 -22.87 -8.84 16.53
C ARG A 382 -21.88 -9.83 15.95
N GLN A 383 -21.82 -9.94 14.63
CA GLN A 383 -20.89 -10.81 13.91
C GLN A 383 -19.87 -9.96 13.17
N LEU A 384 -18.65 -10.47 13.11
CA LEU A 384 -17.50 -9.83 12.48
C LEU A 384 -16.81 -10.84 11.57
N ALA A 385 -16.36 -10.39 10.40
CA ALA A 385 -15.52 -11.18 9.50
C ALA A 385 -14.40 -10.35 8.90
N PHE A 386 -13.22 -10.96 8.72
CA PHE A 386 -12.04 -10.35 8.09
C PHE A 386 -11.05 -11.42 7.62
N ALA A 387 -10.14 -11.03 6.74
CA ALA A 387 -8.95 -11.81 6.44
C ALA A 387 -7.85 -11.49 7.47
N GLN A 388 -7.13 -12.51 7.94
CA GLN A 388 -6.01 -12.35 8.86
C GLN A 388 -4.80 -13.12 8.35
N SER A 389 -3.62 -12.50 8.49
CA SER A 389 -2.33 -13.19 8.32
C SER A 389 -1.27 -12.62 9.26
N SER A 390 -0.22 -13.42 9.52
CA SER A 390 0.92 -12.99 10.35
C SER A 390 2.21 -13.61 9.83
N TYR A 391 3.33 -13.36 10.48
CA TYR A 391 4.56 -14.10 10.18
C TYR A 391 4.48 -15.60 10.53
N ALA A 392 3.53 -16.00 11.38
CA ALA A 392 3.36 -17.40 11.79
C ALA A 392 2.25 -18.13 11.05
N ALA A 393 1.26 -17.41 10.50
CA ALA A 393 0.08 -17.98 9.87
C ALA A 393 -0.20 -17.30 8.52
N ALA A 394 -0.38 -18.12 7.48
CA ALA A 394 -0.78 -17.68 6.15
C ALA A 394 -2.23 -17.16 6.15
N PRO A 395 -2.66 -16.38 5.13
CA PRO A 395 -3.97 -15.75 5.11
C PRO A 395 -5.13 -16.75 5.22
N GLU A 396 -6.05 -16.48 6.14
CA GLU A 396 -7.33 -17.22 6.28
C GLU A 396 -8.47 -16.23 6.55
N VAL A 397 -9.71 -16.64 6.27
CA VAL A 397 -10.90 -15.90 6.66
C VAL A 397 -11.23 -16.24 8.11
N HIS A 398 -11.43 -15.21 8.91
CA HIS A 398 -11.85 -15.29 10.31
C HIS A 398 -13.25 -14.71 10.44
N ALA A 399 -14.14 -15.40 11.14
CA ALA A 399 -15.51 -14.93 11.37
C ALA A 399 -16.06 -15.45 12.71
N GLY A 400 -16.92 -14.64 13.35
CA GLY A 400 -17.56 -15.00 14.59
C GLY A 400 -18.12 -13.83 15.39
N PRO A 401 -18.64 -14.11 16.60
CA PRO A 401 -19.23 -13.08 17.45
C PRO A 401 -18.21 -12.05 17.93
N LEU A 402 -18.47 -10.76 17.66
CA LEU A 402 -17.64 -9.64 18.06
C LEU A 402 -17.39 -9.60 19.58
N GLU A 403 -18.38 -9.95 20.38
CA GLU A 403 -18.30 -9.93 21.84
C GLU A 403 -17.24 -10.89 22.42
N ARG A 404 -16.88 -11.94 21.66
CA ARG A 404 -15.88 -12.94 22.08
C ARG A 404 -14.44 -12.54 21.78
N GLY A 405 -14.22 -11.36 21.20
CA GLY A 405 -12.90 -10.87 20.78
C GLY A 405 -12.53 -11.36 19.38
N ALA A 406 -11.24 -11.64 19.15
CA ALA A 406 -10.78 -12.08 17.84
C ALA A 406 -11.39 -13.43 17.45
N PRO A 407 -12.16 -13.52 16.35
CA PRO A 407 -12.73 -14.77 15.90
C PRO A 407 -11.68 -15.75 15.39
N ALA A 408 -11.98 -17.04 15.44
CA ALA A 408 -11.15 -18.08 14.86
C ALA A 408 -11.21 -18.08 13.34
N ALA A 409 -10.23 -18.74 12.70
CA ALA A 409 -10.29 -19.02 11.27
C ALA A 409 -11.46 -19.98 10.97
N VAL A 410 -12.23 -19.64 9.94
CA VAL A 410 -13.33 -20.46 9.42
C VAL A 410 -12.99 -21.11 8.08
N THR A 411 -11.81 -20.81 7.53
CA THR A 411 -11.26 -21.45 6.33
C THR A 411 -9.95 -22.17 6.63
N ALA A 412 -9.51 -23.01 5.70
CA ALA A 412 -8.24 -23.72 5.75
C ALA A 412 -7.55 -23.66 4.37
N ILE A 413 -7.68 -22.52 3.68
CA ILE A 413 -7.20 -22.27 2.30
C ILE A 413 -5.69 -22.49 2.22
N ASN A 414 -4.95 -21.94 3.19
CA ASN A 414 -3.50 -21.97 3.26
C ASN A 414 -2.96 -22.81 4.44
N ALA A 415 -3.78 -23.62 5.10
CA ALA A 415 -3.41 -24.34 6.33
C ALA A 415 -2.21 -25.30 6.19
N SER A 416 -1.92 -25.75 4.95
CA SER A 416 -0.75 -26.60 4.67
C SER A 416 0.58 -25.81 4.63
N LEU A 417 0.53 -24.50 4.51
CA LEU A 417 1.72 -23.67 4.44
C LEU A 417 2.33 -23.52 5.85
N LYS A 418 3.65 -23.63 5.90
CA LYS A 418 4.42 -23.42 7.13
C LYS A 418 5.51 -22.39 6.87
N PRO A 419 5.81 -21.50 7.85
CA PRO A 419 6.89 -20.54 7.69
C PRO A 419 8.24 -21.25 7.53
N SER A 420 9.05 -20.77 6.58
CA SER A 420 10.44 -21.20 6.41
C SER A 420 11.44 -20.21 7.03
N TRP A 421 10.94 -19.13 7.61
CA TRP A 421 11.71 -18.10 8.32
C TRP A 421 11.66 -18.32 9.83
N GLY A 422 12.52 -17.59 10.56
CA GLY A 422 12.62 -17.68 12.01
C GLY A 422 11.50 -16.96 12.75
N LYS A 423 11.55 -17.01 14.07
CA LYS A 423 10.59 -16.31 14.94
C LYS A 423 10.63 -14.80 14.68
N ALA A 424 9.49 -14.14 14.88
CA ALA A 424 9.37 -12.70 14.89
C ALA A 424 9.18 -12.17 16.30
N GLU A 425 9.71 -10.98 16.56
CA GLU A 425 9.67 -10.33 17.87
C GLU A 425 9.47 -8.82 17.69
N SER A 426 8.60 -8.19 18.48
CA SER A 426 8.51 -6.74 18.57
C SER A 426 9.71 -6.21 19.32
N VAL A 427 10.40 -5.23 18.75
CA VAL A 427 11.55 -4.55 19.39
C VAL A 427 11.16 -3.10 19.60
N GLU A 428 11.46 -2.60 20.80
CA GLU A 428 11.15 -1.23 21.20
C GLU A 428 12.40 -0.54 21.74
N TRP A 429 12.54 0.74 21.44
CA TRP A 429 13.62 1.60 21.93
C TRP A 429 13.17 3.04 22.03
N ASP A 430 13.82 3.79 22.92
CA ASP A 430 13.60 5.23 23.01
C ASP A 430 14.73 5.97 22.29
N HIS A 431 14.37 6.94 21.48
CA HIS A 431 15.31 7.79 20.77
C HIS A 431 14.76 9.19 20.61
N ASP A 432 15.58 10.19 20.92
CA ASP A 432 15.28 11.61 20.75
C ASP A 432 13.91 12.00 21.38
N GLY A 433 13.66 11.48 22.60
CA GLY A 433 12.44 11.70 23.37
C GLY A 433 11.18 11.03 22.81
N ARG A 434 11.32 10.09 21.88
CA ARG A 434 10.24 9.31 21.29
C ARG A 434 10.40 7.84 21.57
N HIS A 435 9.29 7.17 21.78
CA HIS A 435 9.20 5.73 21.78
C HIS A 435 9.12 5.24 20.34
N VAL A 436 9.95 4.29 19.94
CA VAL A 436 9.99 3.74 18.57
C VAL A 436 9.82 2.23 18.66
N GLN A 437 9.08 1.66 17.71
CA GLN A 437 8.81 0.24 17.63
C GLN A 437 9.26 -0.29 16.25
N GLY A 438 9.62 -1.57 16.19
CA GLY A 438 9.87 -2.30 14.94
C GLY A 438 9.70 -3.79 15.14
N TRP A 439 9.70 -4.53 14.03
CA TRP A 439 9.67 -5.97 14.02
C TRP A 439 11.04 -6.54 13.66
N LEU A 440 11.45 -7.57 14.39
CA LEU A 440 12.69 -8.30 14.13
C LEU A 440 12.38 -9.77 13.87
N LEU A 441 12.77 -10.28 12.69
CA LEU A 441 12.79 -11.71 12.42
C LEU A 441 14.19 -12.24 12.64
N TYR A 442 14.27 -13.37 13.34
CA TYR A 442 15.52 -14.11 13.57
C TYR A 442 15.85 -14.96 12.33
N PRO A 443 17.13 -15.31 12.11
CA PRO A 443 17.48 -16.33 11.12
C PRO A 443 16.70 -17.63 11.38
N ALA A 444 16.28 -18.34 10.32
CA ALA A 444 15.48 -19.55 10.43
C ALA A 444 16.13 -20.63 11.35
N ASN A 445 17.45 -20.75 11.27
CA ASN A 445 18.24 -21.68 12.09
C ASN A 445 19.14 -20.90 13.05
N TYR A 446 18.53 -20.04 13.88
CA TYR A 446 19.25 -19.18 14.81
C TYR A 446 19.99 -19.98 15.89
N ASP A 447 21.30 -19.72 16.02
CA ASP A 447 22.18 -20.21 17.06
C ASP A 447 22.84 -19.00 17.74
N PRO A 448 22.63 -18.76 19.06
CA PRO A 448 23.18 -17.60 19.75
C PRO A 448 24.70 -17.56 19.81
N ALA A 449 25.37 -18.67 19.51
CA ALA A 449 26.84 -18.76 19.46
C ALA A 449 27.44 -18.24 18.13
N GLN A 450 26.59 -17.97 17.12
CA GLN A 450 27.02 -17.49 15.79
C GLN A 450 26.68 -16.02 15.60
N ARG A 451 27.45 -15.33 14.77
CA ARG A 451 27.13 -13.94 14.32
C ARG A 451 26.48 -13.96 12.95
N TYR A 452 25.44 -13.16 12.79
CA TYR A 452 24.61 -13.13 11.59
C TYR A 452 24.59 -11.74 10.94
N PRO A 453 24.52 -11.67 9.60
CA PRO A 453 24.19 -10.42 8.92
C PRO A 453 22.76 -10.00 9.26
N MET A 454 22.48 -8.69 9.12
CA MET A 454 21.16 -8.15 9.31
C MET A 454 20.75 -7.31 8.10
N ILE A 455 19.51 -7.49 7.63
CA ILE A 455 18.88 -6.64 6.64
C ILE A 455 17.92 -5.70 7.37
N VAL A 456 18.14 -4.41 7.24
CA VAL A 456 17.21 -3.36 7.67
C VAL A 456 16.28 -3.07 6.50
N SER A 457 14.97 -3.20 6.72
CA SER A 457 13.95 -3.01 5.68
C SER A 457 13.02 -1.88 6.08
N VAL A 458 13.09 -0.77 5.36
CA VAL A 458 12.30 0.43 5.61
C VAL A 458 11.05 0.42 4.75
N HIS A 459 9.88 0.63 5.37
CA HIS A 459 8.61 0.66 4.66
C HIS A 459 8.43 1.93 3.82
N GLY A 460 7.49 1.89 2.88
CA GLY A 460 7.04 3.03 2.08
C GLY A 460 6.07 3.95 2.86
N GLY A 461 5.52 4.91 2.20
CA GLY A 461 4.65 5.93 2.77
C GLY A 461 5.24 7.33 2.57
N PRO A 462 5.72 8.06 3.59
CA PRO A 462 6.26 7.61 4.89
C PRO A 462 5.22 7.17 5.93
N ALA A 463 4.00 7.68 5.87
CA ALA A 463 2.95 7.34 6.81
C ALA A 463 2.32 5.97 6.46
N ALA A 464 2.89 4.93 7.00
CA ALA A 464 2.46 3.54 6.98
C ALA A 464 2.99 2.85 8.24
N ALA A 465 2.78 1.55 8.40
CA ALA A 465 3.41 0.77 9.46
C ALA A 465 3.71 -0.65 8.99
N VAL A 466 4.80 -1.21 9.51
CA VAL A 466 5.03 -2.65 9.43
C VAL A 466 4.14 -3.34 10.45
N ILE A 467 3.18 -4.11 9.96
CA ILE A 467 2.34 -5.01 10.75
C ILE A 467 2.63 -6.43 10.25
N PRO A 468 2.76 -7.43 11.14
CA PRO A 468 3.05 -8.80 10.73
C PRO A 468 2.05 -9.33 9.72
N ARG A 469 2.57 -9.79 8.57
CA ARG A 469 1.80 -10.46 7.52
C ARG A 469 2.61 -11.57 6.88
N TRP A 470 1.94 -12.55 6.33
CA TRP A 470 2.58 -13.59 5.55
C TRP A 470 3.16 -12.99 4.26
N PRO A 471 4.43 -13.28 3.90
CA PRO A 471 5.02 -12.73 2.70
C PRO A 471 4.43 -13.38 1.44
N GLY A 472 4.21 -12.56 0.41
CA GLY A 472 3.91 -13.01 -0.96
C GLY A 472 5.16 -13.11 -1.81
N VAL A 473 4.98 -13.50 -3.07
CA VAL A 473 5.98 -13.30 -4.12
C VAL A 473 5.96 -11.83 -4.50
N GLY A 474 7.10 -11.20 -4.57
CA GLY A 474 7.24 -9.78 -4.84
C GLY A 474 8.23 -9.14 -3.89
N TYR A 475 8.44 -7.85 -4.04
CA TYR A 475 9.41 -7.15 -3.22
C TYR A 475 9.05 -7.23 -1.73
N GLY A 476 9.98 -7.74 -0.93
CA GLY A 476 9.76 -7.93 0.51
C GLY A 476 10.99 -8.48 1.22
N SER A 477 11.04 -8.33 2.53
CA SER A 477 12.24 -8.62 3.33
C SER A 477 12.17 -9.91 4.15
N VAL A 478 10.99 -10.40 4.50
CA VAL A 478 10.81 -11.62 5.32
C VAL A 478 11.59 -12.83 4.79
N PRO A 479 11.67 -13.06 3.45
CA PRO A 479 12.42 -14.18 2.87
C PRO A 479 13.91 -14.22 3.22
N PHE A 480 14.54 -13.09 3.53
CA PHE A 480 15.94 -13.07 3.96
C PHE A 480 16.19 -13.88 5.23
N SER A 481 15.22 -13.92 6.14
CA SER A 481 15.30 -14.71 7.37
C SER A 481 15.49 -16.20 7.09
N THR A 482 14.84 -16.73 6.04
CA THR A 482 15.03 -18.12 5.57
C THR A 482 16.47 -18.40 5.11
N LEU A 483 17.14 -17.38 4.59
CA LEU A 483 18.52 -17.49 4.09
C LEU A 483 19.58 -17.26 5.18
N GLY A 484 19.18 -16.96 6.41
CA GLY A 484 20.10 -16.84 7.55
C GLY A 484 20.41 -15.39 7.96
N TYR A 485 19.56 -14.44 7.63
CA TYR A 485 19.70 -13.05 8.07
C TYR A 485 18.78 -12.75 9.25
N PHE A 486 19.19 -11.89 10.17
CA PHE A 486 18.22 -11.07 10.89
C PHE A 486 17.53 -10.14 9.91
N VAL A 487 16.23 -9.88 10.11
CA VAL A 487 15.48 -8.89 9.32
C VAL A 487 14.85 -7.91 10.28
N PHE A 488 15.31 -6.68 10.26
CA PHE A 488 14.80 -5.61 11.09
C PHE A 488 13.92 -4.68 10.26
N MET A 489 12.69 -4.50 10.71
CA MET A 489 11.66 -3.68 10.03
C MET A 489 11.16 -2.61 11.02
N PRO A 490 11.83 -1.45 11.08
CA PRO A 490 11.48 -0.36 11.99
C PRO A 490 10.22 0.38 11.54
N ASN A 491 9.49 0.95 12.52
CA ASN A 491 8.45 1.97 12.35
C ASN A 491 8.99 3.31 12.93
N PRO A 492 9.88 4.03 12.22
CA PRO A 492 10.46 5.28 12.69
C PRO A 492 9.42 6.39 12.76
N ARG A 493 9.80 7.58 13.31
CA ARG A 493 8.94 8.78 13.24
C ARG A 493 8.45 9.00 11.80
N GLY A 494 7.20 9.38 11.64
CA GLY A 494 6.48 9.40 10.37
C GLY A 494 5.55 8.20 10.17
N SER A 495 5.75 7.08 10.91
CA SER A 495 4.94 5.88 10.78
C SER A 495 3.60 6.00 11.52
N PHE A 496 2.64 5.13 11.13
CA PHE A 496 1.39 4.93 11.86
C PHE A 496 1.59 4.12 13.15
N GLY A 497 0.64 4.24 14.07
CA GLY A 497 0.56 3.40 15.27
C GLY A 497 0.80 4.11 16.58
N GLN A 498 1.19 5.39 16.56
CA GLN A 498 1.44 6.21 17.75
C GLN A 498 0.76 7.59 17.68
N GLY A 499 -0.23 7.73 16.81
CA GLY A 499 -1.04 8.94 16.64
C GLY A 499 -0.48 9.95 15.65
N GLU A 500 -1.30 10.96 15.32
CA GLU A 500 -1.02 11.91 14.25
C GLU A 500 0.23 12.76 14.51
N ALA A 501 0.54 13.08 15.79
CA ALA A 501 1.76 13.81 16.14
C ALA A 501 3.06 13.03 15.78
N TYR A 502 3.03 11.71 15.87
CA TYR A 502 4.14 10.85 15.47
C TYR A 502 4.25 10.77 13.94
N VAL A 503 3.13 10.68 13.23
CA VAL A 503 3.07 10.74 11.77
C VAL A 503 3.67 12.04 11.24
N GLN A 504 3.37 13.17 11.87
CA GLN A 504 3.88 14.47 11.45
C GLN A 504 5.33 14.77 11.89
N ALA A 505 5.95 13.88 12.67
CA ALA A 505 7.27 14.15 13.28
C ALA A 505 8.43 14.15 12.28
N ASN A 506 8.25 13.69 11.04
CA ASN A 506 9.25 13.74 9.98
C ASN A 506 9.01 14.87 8.95
N ARG A 507 8.03 15.75 9.18
CA ARG A 507 7.80 16.91 8.31
C ARG A 507 9.05 17.80 8.24
N LYS A 508 9.44 18.19 7.03
CA LYS A 508 10.66 18.96 6.73
C LYS A 508 11.96 18.28 7.19
N ASP A 509 11.94 16.96 7.45
CA ASP A 509 13.07 16.26 8.10
C ASP A 509 13.35 14.87 7.50
N PHE A 510 12.90 14.62 6.26
CA PHE A 510 13.07 13.33 5.58
C PHE A 510 14.56 12.93 5.49
N GLY A 511 14.86 11.71 5.92
CA GLY A 511 16.20 11.16 5.89
C GLY A 511 17.09 11.53 7.09
N HIS A 512 16.61 12.35 8.02
CA HIS A 512 17.39 12.80 9.17
C HIS A 512 16.92 12.18 10.48
N GLY A 513 15.84 12.66 11.06
CA GLY A 513 15.33 12.14 12.32
C GLY A 513 14.85 10.69 12.23
N ASP A 514 14.19 10.33 11.14
CA ASP A 514 13.75 8.97 10.84
C ASP A 514 14.93 8.00 10.61
N LEU A 515 15.99 8.40 9.89
CA LEU A 515 17.22 7.62 9.79
C LEU A 515 17.90 7.46 11.15
N SER A 516 17.89 8.51 11.97
CA SER A 516 18.45 8.47 13.32
C SER A 516 17.70 7.46 14.21
N ASP A 517 16.38 7.41 14.13
CA ASP A 517 15.56 6.40 14.82
C ASP A 517 15.91 4.98 14.37
N ILE A 518 16.09 4.76 13.06
CA ILE A 518 16.46 3.47 12.46
C ILE A 518 17.84 3.02 13.00
N LEU A 519 18.84 3.90 12.96
CA LEU A 519 20.20 3.58 13.43
C LEU A 519 20.22 3.27 14.94
N ALA A 520 19.46 4.02 15.74
CA ALA A 520 19.31 3.74 17.17
C ALA A 520 18.66 2.36 17.43
N GLY A 521 17.70 1.96 16.58
CA GLY A 521 17.10 0.62 16.61
C GLY A 521 18.13 -0.48 16.28
N VAL A 522 18.98 -0.28 15.27
CA VAL A 522 20.08 -1.19 14.95
C VAL A 522 20.99 -1.35 16.17
N ASP A 523 21.42 -0.23 16.78
CA ASP A 523 22.27 -0.24 17.98
C ASP A 523 21.60 -0.98 19.17
N ALA A 524 20.30 -0.83 19.36
CA ALA A 524 19.55 -1.49 20.40
C ALA A 524 19.50 -3.02 20.21
N ILE A 525 19.42 -3.47 18.96
CA ILE A 525 19.43 -4.90 18.59
C ILE A 525 20.83 -5.48 18.78
N GLU A 526 21.87 -4.81 18.30
CA GLU A 526 23.28 -5.27 18.39
C GLU A 526 23.78 -5.43 19.82
N LYS A 527 23.26 -4.61 20.75
CA LYS A 527 23.56 -4.75 22.19
C LYS A 527 23.04 -6.06 22.80
N LYS A 528 22.02 -6.68 22.20
CA LYS A 528 21.31 -7.83 22.76
C LYS A 528 21.52 -9.11 21.97
N LEU A 529 21.82 -9.00 20.67
CA LEU A 529 21.84 -10.13 19.75
C LEU A 529 23.14 -10.15 18.94
N PRO A 530 23.59 -11.35 18.50
CA PRO A 530 24.85 -11.52 17.80
C PRO A 530 24.76 -11.07 16.31
N VAL A 531 24.41 -9.81 16.09
CA VAL A 531 24.44 -9.19 14.78
C VAL A 531 25.89 -8.84 14.42
N ASP A 532 26.24 -9.03 13.16
CA ASP A 532 27.53 -8.62 12.61
C ASP A 532 27.42 -7.27 11.93
N ASP A 533 27.87 -6.22 12.60
CA ASP A 533 27.85 -4.83 12.11
C ASP A 533 28.60 -4.64 10.77
N GLN A 534 29.56 -5.54 10.45
CA GLN A 534 30.26 -5.52 9.16
C GLN A 534 29.44 -6.16 8.02
N ARG A 535 28.25 -6.67 8.32
CA ARG A 535 27.35 -7.29 7.35
C ARG A 535 25.91 -6.78 7.50
N LEU A 536 25.77 -5.43 7.60
CA LEU A 536 24.47 -4.78 7.58
C LEU A 536 24.07 -4.43 6.13
N GLY A 537 22.84 -4.80 5.76
CA GLY A 537 22.21 -4.45 4.51
C GLY A 537 21.01 -3.51 4.73
N LEU A 538 20.69 -2.69 3.73
CA LEU A 538 19.54 -1.80 3.76
C LEU A 538 18.68 -2.02 2.51
N THR A 539 17.37 -2.08 2.71
CA THR A 539 16.41 -2.20 1.61
C THR A 539 15.11 -1.48 1.92
N GLY A 540 14.36 -1.12 0.89
CA GLY A 540 13.05 -0.53 1.00
C GLY A 540 12.47 -0.17 -0.36
N TRP A 541 11.17 0.07 -0.39
CA TRP A 541 10.40 0.45 -1.57
C TRP A 541 9.77 1.82 -1.36
N SER A 542 9.62 2.65 -2.41
CA SER A 542 8.98 3.95 -2.32
C SER A 542 9.76 4.88 -1.38
N TYR A 543 9.15 5.40 -0.32
CA TYR A 543 9.86 6.13 0.73
C TYR A 543 11.01 5.30 1.35
N GLY A 544 10.81 3.99 1.53
CA GLY A 544 11.89 3.08 1.93
C GLY A 544 13.00 2.97 0.88
N GLY A 545 12.67 3.09 -0.40
CA GLY A 545 13.62 3.21 -1.50
C GLY A 545 14.41 4.53 -1.46
N PHE A 546 13.72 5.65 -1.15
CA PHE A 546 14.38 6.91 -0.83
C PHE A 546 15.37 6.74 0.33
N MET A 547 14.95 6.17 1.44
CA MET A 547 15.83 5.91 2.59
C MET A 547 17.01 5.03 2.20
N SER A 548 16.80 4.04 1.33
CA SER A 548 17.85 3.17 0.81
C SER A 548 18.86 3.91 -0.10
N MET A 549 18.42 4.96 -0.78
CA MET A 549 19.31 5.85 -1.55
C MET A 549 20.00 6.90 -0.67
N PHE A 550 19.29 7.44 0.35
CA PHE A 550 19.77 8.52 1.18
C PHE A 550 20.73 8.07 2.29
N ALA A 551 20.38 7.00 3.03
CA ALA A 551 21.18 6.57 4.18
C ALA A 551 22.66 6.30 3.85
N PRO A 552 23.05 5.65 2.72
CA PRO A 552 24.46 5.46 2.37
C PRO A 552 25.22 6.77 2.10
N THR A 553 24.51 7.87 1.91
CA THR A 553 25.13 9.21 1.81
C THR A 553 25.44 9.83 3.17
N GLN A 554 24.82 9.32 4.25
CA GLN A 554 24.92 9.87 5.60
C GLN A 554 25.72 8.97 6.56
N THR A 555 25.79 7.66 6.27
CA THR A 555 26.48 6.69 7.13
C THR A 555 27.16 5.60 6.29
N GLN A 556 28.24 5.03 6.81
CA GLN A 556 28.95 3.90 6.19
C GLN A 556 28.59 2.54 6.83
N ARG A 557 27.55 2.48 7.68
CA ARG A 557 27.17 1.24 8.38
C ARG A 557 26.60 0.16 7.46
N PHE A 558 26.00 0.57 6.34
CA PHE A 558 25.40 -0.39 5.39
C PHE A 558 26.42 -0.78 4.31
N HIS A 559 26.60 -2.10 4.14
CA HIS A 559 27.64 -2.67 3.25
C HIS A 559 27.05 -3.21 1.93
N ALA A 560 25.72 -3.28 1.81
CA ALA A 560 25.00 -3.52 0.57
C ALA A 560 23.60 -2.87 0.65
N VAL A 561 23.08 -2.43 -0.50
CA VAL A 561 21.76 -1.77 -0.59
C VAL A 561 20.97 -2.32 -1.77
N VAL A 562 19.64 -2.47 -1.56
CA VAL A 562 18.66 -2.62 -2.64
C VAL A 562 17.63 -1.51 -2.49
N ALA A 563 17.58 -0.59 -3.46
CA ALA A 563 16.67 0.54 -3.49
C ALA A 563 15.57 0.30 -4.53
N GLY A 564 14.35 0.07 -4.08
CA GLY A 564 13.19 -0.17 -4.93
C GLY A 564 12.34 1.08 -5.09
N ALA A 565 12.04 1.50 -6.33
CA ALA A 565 11.18 2.65 -6.65
C ALA A 565 11.47 3.86 -5.74
N GLY A 566 12.76 4.22 -5.61
CA GLY A 566 13.22 5.26 -4.68
C GLY A 566 13.28 6.65 -5.31
N ILE A 567 13.52 7.64 -4.46
CA ILE A 567 13.65 9.05 -4.84
C ILE A 567 15.07 9.51 -4.54
N ALA A 568 15.81 9.91 -5.57
CA ALA A 568 17.19 10.37 -5.45
C ALA A 568 17.29 11.88 -5.20
N ASN A 569 16.35 12.64 -5.77
CA ASN A 569 16.39 14.09 -5.83
C ASN A 569 14.98 14.67 -5.70
N TRP A 570 14.62 15.13 -4.52
CA TRP A 570 13.30 15.69 -4.23
C TRP A 570 12.99 16.95 -5.06
N GLN A 571 14.02 17.67 -5.56
CA GLN A 571 13.78 18.85 -6.38
C GLN A 571 13.31 18.48 -7.78
N SER A 572 13.96 17.54 -8.48
CA SER A 572 13.51 17.08 -9.80
C SER A 572 12.24 16.22 -9.68
N TYR A 573 12.16 15.40 -8.64
CA TYR A 573 10.99 14.58 -8.35
C TYR A 573 9.68 15.40 -8.29
N TYR A 574 9.72 16.63 -7.77
CA TYR A 574 8.55 17.52 -7.71
C TYR A 574 7.89 17.74 -9.08
N GLY A 575 8.67 17.81 -10.14
CA GLY A 575 8.19 18.01 -11.50
C GLY A 575 8.04 16.73 -12.34
N GLU A 576 8.43 15.58 -11.82
CA GLU A 576 8.43 14.31 -12.55
C GLU A 576 7.29 13.36 -12.14
N ASN A 577 6.84 13.43 -10.88
CA ASN A 577 5.78 12.57 -10.37
C ASN A 577 4.40 13.11 -10.72
N LEU A 578 3.38 12.24 -10.67
CA LEU A 578 1.99 12.62 -10.91
C LEU A 578 1.20 12.84 -9.61
N ILE A 579 1.86 12.96 -8.46
CA ILE A 579 1.25 13.16 -7.13
C ILE A 579 1.88 14.35 -6.39
N ASP A 580 2.34 15.35 -7.11
CA ASP A 580 3.14 16.49 -6.60
C ASP A 580 2.54 17.20 -5.38
N GLN A 581 1.22 17.23 -5.25
CA GLN A 581 0.51 17.95 -4.19
C GLN A 581 0.81 17.41 -2.78
N TRP A 582 1.17 16.12 -2.62
CA TRP A 582 1.48 15.54 -1.31
C TRP A 582 2.76 16.13 -0.67
N MET A 583 3.65 16.66 -1.49
CA MET A 583 4.94 17.15 -1.02
C MET A 583 4.80 18.45 -0.21
N ILE A 584 3.79 19.28 -0.54
CA ILE A 584 3.60 20.58 0.12
C ILE A 584 3.35 20.43 1.63
N PRO A 585 2.40 19.61 2.11
CA PRO A 585 2.20 19.42 3.55
C PRO A 585 3.41 18.80 4.27
N TYR A 586 4.22 17.99 3.59
CA TYR A 586 5.43 17.41 4.16
C TYR A 586 6.62 18.38 4.17
N PHE A 587 6.89 19.06 3.07
CA PHE A 587 8.02 20.02 2.98
C PHE A 587 7.66 21.43 3.44
N GLY A 588 6.38 21.76 3.56
CA GLY A 588 5.86 23.01 4.08
C GLY A 588 5.79 24.16 3.06
N ALA A 589 6.28 23.93 1.84
CA ALA A 589 6.24 24.86 0.72
C ALA A 589 6.44 24.10 -0.59
N SER A 590 6.15 24.72 -1.73
CA SER A 590 6.55 24.20 -3.03
C SER A 590 8.08 24.24 -3.21
N VAL A 591 8.61 23.44 -4.14
CA VAL A 591 10.04 23.47 -4.47
C VAL A 591 10.48 24.84 -5.02
N TYR A 592 9.57 25.60 -5.58
CA TYR A 592 9.84 26.94 -6.13
C TYR A 592 9.94 28.00 -5.04
N ASP A 593 9.24 27.82 -3.92
CA ASP A 593 9.22 28.75 -2.79
C ASP A 593 10.35 28.47 -1.78
N ASP A 594 10.66 27.18 -1.52
CA ASP A 594 11.74 26.76 -0.61
C ASP A 594 12.49 25.55 -1.20
N PRO A 595 13.36 25.74 -2.20
CA PRO A 595 14.14 24.64 -2.78
C PRO A 595 15.15 24.03 -1.78
N ALA A 596 15.52 24.74 -0.72
CA ALA A 596 16.53 24.28 0.22
C ALA A 596 16.03 23.11 1.09
N VAL A 597 14.76 23.13 1.49
CA VAL A 597 14.17 22.03 2.26
C VAL A 597 14.16 20.71 1.48
N TYR A 598 13.98 20.78 0.16
CA TYR A 598 14.07 19.63 -0.74
C TYR A 598 15.50 19.16 -0.95
N ALA A 599 16.44 20.10 -1.19
CA ALA A 599 17.83 19.78 -1.45
C ALA A 599 18.51 19.04 -0.30
N ARG A 600 18.23 19.40 0.95
CA ARG A 600 18.87 18.78 2.12
C ARG A 600 18.48 17.32 2.32
N SER A 601 17.31 16.89 1.80
CA SER A 601 16.83 15.50 1.81
C SER A 601 17.14 14.73 0.52
N SER A 602 17.81 15.36 -0.47
CA SER A 602 18.13 14.77 -1.76
C SER A 602 19.45 14.02 -1.73
N ALA A 603 19.41 12.68 -1.90
CA ALA A 603 20.58 11.80 -1.90
C ALA A 603 21.66 12.26 -2.91
N ILE A 604 21.22 12.75 -4.08
CA ILE A 604 22.12 13.16 -5.16
C ILE A 604 23.08 14.28 -4.74
N GLY A 605 22.66 15.17 -3.83
CA GLY A 605 23.50 16.23 -3.29
C GLY A 605 24.72 15.73 -2.50
N PHE A 606 24.65 14.51 -2.01
CA PHE A 606 25.68 13.88 -1.16
C PHE A 606 26.32 12.65 -1.80
N ILE A 607 26.10 12.41 -3.08
CA ILE A 607 26.45 11.15 -3.77
C ILE A 607 27.93 10.77 -3.69
N LYS A 608 28.84 11.76 -3.56
CA LYS A 608 30.28 11.52 -3.41
C LYS A 608 30.65 10.73 -2.15
N GLN A 609 29.76 10.69 -1.16
CA GLN A 609 29.97 9.96 0.09
C GLN A 609 29.63 8.47 -0.03
N VAL A 610 28.86 8.07 -1.06
CA VAL A 610 28.41 6.67 -1.22
C VAL A 610 29.55 5.78 -1.68
N LYS A 611 29.77 4.69 -0.96
CA LYS A 611 30.71 3.61 -1.28
C LYS A 611 30.02 2.26 -1.39
N THR A 612 28.79 2.17 -0.93
CA THR A 612 28.02 0.94 -0.74
C THR A 612 27.50 0.40 -2.07
N PRO A 613 27.79 -0.88 -2.41
CA PRO A 613 27.21 -1.55 -3.58
C PRO A 613 25.68 -1.47 -3.56
N THR A 614 25.08 -0.98 -4.64
CA THR A 614 23.65 -0.69 -4.69
C THR A 614 22.98 -1.26 -5.93
N LEU A 615 21.93 -2.08 -5.72
CA LEU A 615 20.96 -2.48 -6.74
C LEU A 615 19.80 -1.50 -6.71
N VAL A 616 19.43 -0.98 -7.89
CA VAL A 616 18.28 -0.08 -8.07
C VAL A 616 17.25 -0.79 -8.94
N VAL A 617 15.98 -0.78 -8.54
CA VAL A 617 14.87 -1.44 -9.28
C VAL A 617 13.66 -0.50 -9.36
N VAL A 618 12.98 -0.48 -10.52
CA VAL A 618 11.82 0.40 -10.76
C VAL A 618 10.96 -0.11 -11.90
N GLY A 619 9.65 0.20 -11.87
CA GLY A 619 8.74 0.07 -13.01
C GLY A 619 8.91 1.22 -14.00
N ASP A 620 8.81 0.97 -15.31
CA ASP A 620 8.96 2.02 -16.33
C ASP A 620 7.78 2.99 -16.39
N ARG A 621 6.64 2.61 -15.78
CA ARG A 621 5.40 3.38 -15.71
C ARG A 621 5.00 3.77 -14.30
N ASP A 622 5.95 3.80 -13.41
CA ASP A 622 5.76 4.27 -12.04
C ASP A 622 5.48 5.79 -12.05
N ALA A 623 4.26 6.16 -11.62
CA ALA A 623 3.82 7.54 -11.54
C ALA A 623 4.08 8.19 -10.18
N GLU A 624 4.30 7.37 -9.14
CA GLU A 624 4.63 7.85 -7.79
C GLU A 624 6.12 8.10 -7.62
N CYS A 625 6.96 7.11 -8.00
CA CYS A 625 8.42 7.25 -7.97
C CYS A 625 8.99 7.01 -9.38
N PRO A 626 8.92 8.02 -10.25
CA PRO A 626 9.24 7.88 -11.66
C PRO A 626 10.63 7.32 -11.93
N ALA A 627 10.73 6.47 -12.97
CA ALA A 627 11.98 5.83 -13.34
C ALA A 627 13.18 6.79 -13.52
N PRO A 628 13.03 8.04 -13.98
CA PRO A 628 14.12 9.02 -14.02
C PRO A 628 14.88 9.19 -12.69
N GLN A 629 14.19 9.10 -11.54
CA GLN A 629 14.84 9.17 -10.22
C GLN A 629 15.84 8.01 -10.01
N SER A 630 15.48 6.81 -10.44
CA SER A 630 16.33 5.62 -10.40
C SER A 630 17.52 5.74 -11.38
N PHE A 631 17.30 6.28 -12.59
CA PHE A 631 18.35 6.55 -13.56
C PHE A 631 19.35 7.59 -13.04
N GLU A 632 18.88 8.70 -12.45
CA GLU A 632 19.72 9.76 -11.88
C GLU A 632 20.66 9.18 -10.81
N PHE A 633 20.12 8.42 -9.87
CA PHE A 633 20.92 7.79 -8.80
C PHE A 633 21.95 6.78 -9.35
N TRP A 634 21.52 5.89 -10.25
CA TRP A 634 22.39 4.88 -10.85
C TRP A 634 23.53 5.51 -11.67
N HIS A 635 23.25 6.55 -12.49
CA HIS A 635 24.28 7.25 -13.22
C HIS A 635 25.31 7.88 -12.28
N ALA A 636 24.84 8.50 -11.21
CA ALA A 636 25.72 9.13 -10.23
C ALA A 636 26.60 8.12 -9.49
N LEU A 637 26.07 6.96 -9.09
CA LEU A 637 26.86 5.86 -8.49
C LEU A 637 27.94 5.37 -9.45
N ARG A 638 27.62 5.18 -10.71
CA ARG A 638 28.60 4.78 -11.75
C ARG A 638 29.72 5.82 -11.90
N ALA A 639 29.39 7.10 -11.92
CA ALA A 639 30.34 8.18 -12.00
C ALA A 639 31.29 8.22 -10.78
N GLN A 640 30.89 7.71 -9.63
CA GLN A 640 31.71 7.54 -8.44
C GLN A 640 32.47 6.20 -8.39
N GLY A 641 32.30 5.32 -9.40
CA GLY A 641 32.93 3.99 -9.42
C GLY A 641 32.32 3.00 -8.41
N VAL A 642 31.13 3.27 -7.89
CA VAL A 642 30.43 2.38 -6.96
C VAL A 642 29.83 1.20 -7.73
N PRO A 643 30.00 -0.05 -7.26
CA PRO A 643 29.34 -1.20 -7.87
C PRO A 643 27.81 -1.03 -7.83
N THR A 644 27.17 -1.03 -9.00
CA THR A 644 25.74 -0.79 -9.09
C THR A 644 25.10 -1.50 -10.29
N SER A 645 23.82 -1.80 -10.18
CA SER A 645 22.96 -2.27 -11.26
C SER A 645 21.64 -1.52 -11.20
N LEU A 646 21.04 -1.25 -12.36
CA LEU A 646 19.68 -0.75 -12.50
C LEU A 646 18.86 -1.77 -13.28
N VAL A 647 17.70 -2.14 -12.74
CA VAL A 647 16.72 -3.00 -13.39
C VAL A 647 15.41 -2.24 -13.56
N VAL A 648 14.95 -2.11 -14.80
CA VAL A 648 13.71 -1.44 -15.15
C VAL A 648 12.74 -2.49 -15.68
N TYR A 649 11.53 -2.55 -15.10
CA TYR A 649 10.52 -3.53 -15.46
C TYR A 649 9.48 -2.90 -16.39
N PRO A 650 9.30 -3.45 -17.60
CA PRO A 650 8.41 -2.86 -18.60
C PRO A 650 6.93 -3.02 -18.20
N ASN A 651 6.14 -1.97 -18.45
CA ASN A 651 4.70 -1.90 -18.19
C ASN A 651 4.31 -2.04 -16.72
N GLU A 652 5.25 -1.88 -15.78
CA GLU A 652 4.97 -1.90 -14.35
C GLU A 652 4.84 -0.48 -13.79
N GLY A 653 3.83 -0.32 -12.92
CA GLY A 653 3.66 0.89 -12.12
C GLY A 653 4.42 0.82 -10.80
N HIS A 654 3.94 1.57 -9.80
CA HIS A 654 4.51 1.55 -8.46
C HIS A 654 4.34 0.19 -7.78
N HIS A 655 3.19 -0.48 -8.02
CA HIS A 655 2.97 -1.88 -7.65
C HIS A 655 3.11 -2.77 -8.90
N PHE A 656 3.97 -3.76 -8.81
CA PHE A 656 4.15 -4.74 -9.88
C PHE A 656 2.98 -5.74 -9.92
N VAL A 657 2.48 -5.99 -11.11
CA VAL A 657 1.35 -6.90 -11.35
C VAL A 657 1.72 -8.16 -12.12
N ASP A 658 2.78 -8.15 -12.92
CA ASP A 658 3.26 -9.33 -13.62
C ASP A 658 3.95 -10.30 -12.64
N PRO A 659 3.46 -11.54 -12.49
CA PRO A 659 4.04 -12.52 -11.55
C PRO A 659 5.50 -12.85 -11.83
N ALA A 660 5.93 -12.79 -13.09
CA ALA A 660 7.33 -13.02 -13.45
C ALA A 660 8.22 -11.86 -12.96
N HIS A 661 7.75 -10.63 -13.08
CA HIS A 661 8.44 -9.45 -12.55
C HIS A 661 8.46 -9.44 -11.02
N GLN A 662 7.36 -9.80 -10.37
CA GLN A 662 7.30 -9.94 -8.91
C GLN A 662 8.33 -10.97 -8.41
N ARG A 663 8.43 -12.11 -9.08
CA ARG A 663 9.42 -13.15 -8.76
C ARG A 663 10.85 -12.67 -8.99
N ASP A 664 11.12 -12.05 -10.14
CA ASP A 664 12.47 -11.61 -10.53
C ASP A 664 13.01 -10.51 -9.61
N VAL A 665 12.18 -9.53 -9.23
CA VAL A 665 12.63 -8.44 -8.34
C VAL A 665 13.05 -8.97 -6.96
N LEU A 666 12.31 -9.91 -6.40
CA LEU A 666 12.68 -10.55 -5.12
C LEU A 666 13.93 -11.41 -5.28
N GLN A 667 14.01 -12.22 -6.35
CA GLN A 667 15.18 -13.05 -6.63
C GLN A 667 16.45 -12.20 -6.71
N ARG A 668 16.43 -11.10 -7.46
CA ARG A 668 17.59 -10.18 -7.59
C ARG A 668 18.00 -9.56 -6.27
N ALA A 669 17.05 -9.19 -5.43
CA ALA A 669 17.34 -8.67 -4.10
C ALA A 669 18.04 -9.71 -3.22
N LEU A 670 17.53 -10.97 -3.22
CA LEU A 670 18.12 -12.08 -2.47
C LEU A 670 19.54 -12.41 -2.98
N GLU A 671 19.76 -12.42 -4.29
CA GLU A 671 21.06 -12.65 -4.92
C GLU A 671 22.04 -11.51 -4.62
N TRP A 672 21.58 -10.25 -4.65
CA TRP A 672 22.42 -9.08 -4.38
C TRP A 672 23.00 -9.14 -2.97
N PHE A 673 22.14 -9.34 -1.96
CA PHE A 673 22.61 -9.47 -0.59
C PHE A 673 23.45 -10.73 -0.38
N GLY A 674 23.11 -11.86 -1.01
CA GLY A 674 23.91 -13.08 -0.97
C GLY A 674 25.33 -12.87 -1.51
N LYS A 675 25.49 -12.01 -2.51
CA LYS A 675 26.79 -11.66 -3.09
C LYS A 675 27.65 -10.79 -2.17
N TYR A 676 27.07 -9.76 -1.57
CA TYR A 676 27.81 -8.75 -0.81
C TYR A 676 27.82 -8.98 0.69
N LEU A 677 26.82 -9.67 1.23
CA LEU A 677 26.63 -9.97 2.64
C LEU A 677 26.35 -11.46 2.84
N PRO A 678 27.24 -12.37 2.49
CA PRO A 678 26.94 -13.80 2.55
C PRO A 678 26.48 -14.22 3.95
N ALA A 679 25.30 -14.86 4.03
CA ALA A 679 24.77 -15.44 5.24
C ALA A 679 25.22 -16.89 5.35
N GLY A 680 25.98 -17.21 6.37
CA GLY A 680 26.40 -18.56 6.70
C GLY A 680 27.91 -18.70 6.79
N SER A 681 28.34 -19.50 7.75
CA SER A 681 29.67 -20.08 7.77
C SER A 681 29.84 -20.93 6.49
N ARG A 682 30.89 -20.72 5.80
CA ARG A 682 31.36 -21.61 4.76
C ARG A 682 31.54 -23.02 5.33
#